data_a3e1bb326f95fd00f7734dd9e9414762
#
_entry.id   a3e1bb326f95fd00f7734dd9e9414762
#
_cell.length_a   1.000
_cell.length_b   1.000
_cell.length_c   1.000
_cell.angle_alpha   90.00
_cell.angle_beta   90.00
_cell.angle_gamma   90.00
#
_symmetry.space_group_name_H-M   'P 1'
#
loop_
_entity.id
_entity.type
_entity.pdbx_description
1 polymer ?
#
loop_
_entity_poly.entity_id
_entity_poly.type
_entity_poly.pdbx_seq_one_letter_code
_entity_poly.pdbx_strand_id
1 'polypeptide(L)'
;MRRLLKFGGTLRKAERRFATGFDPICLLGRVLTPVHESECERASSPLPFPPEEERQSAPLCSADARDRGSFDRPRRAADRTVRPGAWLLLANWFVIGIAHAATAAYSPVMLANPLQGTDSTGGYSHGNEYPAIALPFPMNTWAPYTQPARDSFYYQYRQNQLRGIRQTHQPSPWIGDYAAFSLMPVSGKLAVKEDDRASTFKHENEVAFPCYYSVYLDTWEAKMEVTPTERCARFRLTFDQTGEAYVVLDAFPGGSTVQVIPEENKIVGTSRFNHGGVPDNFSNYFVVVFDRPFAGSGVWSQESGPADSGAMALAGKHVGAYIRIDAKAGSVAECRVASSFISPEQALQNLNTEIGNADFESIRRRGEETWNEAFGRARIEGGMEDQQRTFYSAMYRSIVYPHKFYEYNAQHQPFYFSPYDGKVHPGVLYTDTGYWDTFRAAHPLYNLLFPEISAEILQGIMNAYEQSGWLPEWASPGHRDCMIGNHAFSLLTDGWVKGIRSFDPEKALAAMKHDGDSQAPKICRSIGRDGADYYHKIGYVPYSSTKGEPSFAEATAKTLEYAYDDFCAAQLARAIRKTAEADEFAKRAMNYTNLFDVKTGFVRGRKSDGSWCEPFDPTEWGGPFTEGCSWHWTWSVFHDVPGLIKLMGGDQAFAEKLDAVFTSPNTFKPGTYGGPIHEMTEMAALDMGQYAHGNEPIHHMIYLYDYAGQPWKAQSRLRLVMTKLYQATPDGLCGDEDTGQTSAWYVFSALGFYPVCPGDTNYVIGSPLFDRATLKVGQGKQVVIIAKNNGPQHPYIRAATLNGSASNKIYLNHQQITGGGELVFEMSSTPEYKWASGPESRPPGGMGR
;
A
#
# COMPACT_ATOMS: atom_id res chain seq x y z
N MET A 1 64.16 17.47 -10.05
CA MET A 1 64.72 18.03 -11.32
C MET A 1 63.52 18.44 -12.18
N ARG A 2 63.13 19.72 -12.11
CA ARG A 2 63.25 20.80 -13.13
C ARG A 2 62.69 20.32 -14.51
N ARG A 3 61.70 20.93 -15.14
CA ARG A 3 61.20 22.32 -15.38
C ARG A 3 59.93 22.18 -16.21
N LEU A 4 58.83 22.85 -15.94
CA LEU A 4 58.42 24.17 -16.45
C LEU A 4 58.42 24.31 -18.02
N LEU A 5 57.20 24.57 -18.59
CA LEU A 5 56.82 25.79 -19.31
C LEU A 5 55.46 25.58 -20.00
N LYS A 6 54.49 26.33 -19.59
CA LYS A 6 53.64 27.37 -20.20
C LYS A 6 53.51 27.40 -21.73
N PHE A 7 52.26 27.51 -22.19
CA PHE A 7 51.56 28.44 -23.13
C PHE A 7 50.21 27.82 -23.42
N GLY A 8 49.08 28.38 -23.28
CA GLY A 8 48.52 29.66 -23.66
C GLY A 8 47.72 29.53 -24.97
N GLY A 9 46.39 29.68 -24.93
CA GLY A 9 45.70 30.06 -26.14
C GLY A 9 44.35 29.37 -26.43
N THR A 10 43.24 30.07 -26.07
CA THR A 10 41.99 30.29 -26.84
C THR A 10 41.08 29.11 -27.28
N LEU A 11 39.88 29.07 -26.65
CA LEU A 11 38.53 28.90 -27.18
C LEU A 11 38.33 28.20 -28.55
N ARG A 12 37.62 27.13 -28.57
CA ARG A 12 36.44 26.96 -29.41
C ARG A 12 35.49 25.85 -28.88
N LYS A 13 34.19 26.17 -28.91
CA LYS A 13 33.01 25.34 -28.64
C LYS A 13 33.08 24.02 -29.41
N ALA A 14 32.75 22.94 -28.73
CA ALA A 14 32.22 21.75 -29.37
C ALA A 14 31.04 21.26 -28.49
N GLU A 15 29.87 21.46 -29.00
CA GLU A 15 28.63 20.84 -28.51
C GLU A 15 28.76 19.32 -28.65
N ARG A 16 28.67 18.62 -27.55
CA ARG A 16 28.32 17.19 -27.56
C ARG A 16 26.99 17.04 -26.83
N ARG A 17 25.98 16.67 -27.63
CA ARG A 17 24.72 16.19 -27.18
C ARG A 17 24.95 14.91 -26.35
N PHE A 18 24.63 14.94 -25.09
CA PHE A 18 24.32 13.75 -24.32
C PHE A 18 22.82 13.79 -24.04
N ALA A 19 22.10 12.87 -24.68
CA ALA A 19 20.77 12.50 -24.25
C ALA A 19 20.91 11.66 -22.97
N THR A 20 20.65 12.28 -21.85
CA THR A 20 20.41 11.56 -20.60
C THR A 20 18.91 11.61 -20.37
N GLY A 21 18.26 10.45 -20.43
CA GLY A 21 16.93 10.28 -19.91
C GLY A 21 16.96 10.55 -18.40
N PHE A 22 16.33 11.61 -17.99
CA PHE A 22 16.05 11.88 -16.60
C PHE A 22 14.73 11.22 -16.26
N ASP A 23 14.77 10.41 -15.22
CA ASP A 23 13.61 9.93 -14.51
C ASP A 23 13.39 10.91 -13.34
N PRO A 24 12.36 11.78 -13.40
CA PRO A 24 12.15 12.79 -12.37
C PRO A 24 10.93 12.50 -11.55
N ILE A 25 10.84 11.36 -10.89
CA ILE A 25 9.65 11.09 -10.10
C ILE A 25 10.02 10.39 -8.80
N CYS A 26 10.65 11.12 -7.96
CA CYS A 26 10.43 11.04 -6.52
C CYS A 26 10.87 12.36 -5.94
N LEU A 27 9.93 13.13 -5.43
CA LEU A 27 10.21 14.37 -4.71
C LEU A 27 10.91 15.46 -5.54
N LEU A 28 10.15 16.19 -6.32
CA LEU A 28 10.32 17.63 -6.40
C LEU A 28 9.23 18.20 -7.30
N GLY A 29 8.57 19.21 -6.80
CA GLY A 29 7.52 19.92 -7.46
C GLY A 29 7.79 20.20 -8.94
N ARG A 30 6.78 19.99 -9.76
CA ARG A 30 6.79 20.34 -11.17
C ARG A 30 7.24 21.78 -11.35
N VAL A 31 8.45 21.98 -11.84
CA VAL A 31 8.86 23.24 -12.46
C VAL A 31 8.14 23.33 -13.79
N LEU A 32 7.13 24.17 -13.88
CA LEU A 32 6.54 24.60 -15.15
C LEU A 32 7.60 25.36 -15.93
N THR A 33 8.05 24.79 -17.04
CA THR A 33 8.80 25.54 -18.07
C THR A 33 7.84 26.46 -18.81
N PRO A 34 8.24 27.71 -19.09
CA PRO A 34 7.40 28.63 -19.88
C PRO A 34 7.34 28.18 -21.33
N VAL A 35 6.14 28.07 -21.84
CA VAL A 35 5.88 27.88 -23.29
C VAL A 35 6.16 29.19 -23.97
N HIS A 36 7.02 29.18 -24.97
CA HIS A 36 7.23 30.27 -25.93
C HIS A 36 5.95 30.55 -26.69
N GLU A 37 5.52 31.81 -26.64
CA GLU A 37 4.52 32.39 -27.52
C GLU A 37 5.00 32.37 -28.98
N SER A 38 4.14 31.87 -29.86
CA SER A 38 4.15 32.25 -31.24
C SER A 38 2.72 32.53 -31.69
N GLU A 39 2.55 33.75 -32.18
CA GLU A 39 1.37 34.47 -32.62
C GLU A 39 0.37 33.66 -33.45
N CYS A 40 -0.91 33.81 -33.14
CA CYS A 40 -1.94 34.01 -34.18
C CYS A 40 -3.10 34.84 -33.61
N GLU A 41 -3.34 35.98 -34.25
CA GLU A 41 -4.37 36.99 -33.95
C GLU A 41 -5.77 36.55 -34.37
N ARG A 42 -6.75 37.12 -33.59
CA ARG A 42 -8.14 37.52 -33.90
C ARG A 42 -9.26 36.51 -33.70
N ALA A 43 -10.09 36.72 -32.75
CA ALA A 43 -11.37 37.40 -32.86
C ALA A 43 -12.26 37.24 -31.58
N SER A 44 -12.52 38.37 -30.97
CA SER A 44 -13.74 38.95 -30.42
C SER A 44 -14.73 38.16 -29.53
N SER A 45 -14.81 38.65 -28.32
CA SER A 45 -15.99 39.00 -27.47
C SER A 45 -16.69 37.90 -26.65
N PRO A 46 -16.97 38.21 -25.36
CA PRO A 46 -17.56 37.31 -24.39
C PRO A 46 -19.09 37.39 -24.36
N LEU A 47 -19.76 36.30 -24.08
CA LEU A 47 -21.16 36.24 -23.71
C LEU A 47 -21.32 36.09 -22.20
N PRO A 48 -22.36 36.65 -21.60
CA PRO A 48 -22.50 36.86 -20.16
C PRO A 48 -23.14 35.66 -19.44
N PHE A 49 -22.77 35.51 -18.16
CA PHE A 49 -23.41 34.61 -17.19
C PHE A 49 -24.86 35.06 -16.89
N PRO A 50 -25.80 34.13 -16.71
CA PRO A 50 -27.10 34.45 -16.13
C PRO A 50 -27.03 34.43 -14.59
N PRO A 51 -27.93 35.18 -13.91
CA PRO A 51 -27.90 35.46 -12.49
C PRO A 51 -28.48 34.31 -11.63
N GLU A 52 -28.05 34.31 -10.39
CA GLU A 52 -28.56 33.49 -9.29
C GLU A 52 -30.07 33.72 -9.09
N GLU A 53 -30.86 32.67 -9.02
CA GLU A 53 -32.22 32.67 -8.47
C GLU A 53 -32.25 31.97 -7.10
N GLU A 54 -32.82 32.74 -6.18
CA GLU A 54 -33.10 32.45 -4.79
C GLU A 54 -33.91 31.13 -4.62
N ARG A 55 -33.48 30.27 -3.74
CA ARG A 55 -34.31 29.16 -3.21
C ARG A 55 -35.06 29.65 -1.98
N GLN A 56 -36.34 29.89 -2.15
CA GLN A 56 -37.30 30.07 -1.08
C GLN A 56 -37.61 28.73 -0.40
N SER A 57 -37.55 28.77 0.91
CA SER A 57 -38.02 27.76 1.84
C SER A 57 -39.55 27.62 1.78
N ALA A 58 -40.07 26.40 1.79
CA ALA A 58 -41.47 26.12 2.10
C ALA A 58 -41.59 24.98 3.13
N PRO A 59 -42.64 24.97 3.97
CA PRO A 59 -42.58 24.47 5.32
C PRO A 59 -43.14 23.05 5.50
N LEU A 60 -42.78 22.47 6.67
CA LEU A 60 -43.33 21.27 7.29
C LEU A 60 -44.88 21.34 7.43
N CYS A 61 -45.57 20.30 7.00
CA CYS A 61 -46.95 20.00 7.44
C CYS A 61 -46.98 18.62 8.09
N SER A 62 -47.27 18.62 9.36
CA SER A 62 -47.76 17.52 10.17
C SER A 62 -49.23 17.24 9.85
N ALA A 63 -49.60 15.98 9.75
CA ALA A 63 -51.03 15.62 9.95
C ALA A 63 -51.15 14.23 10.55
N ASP A 64 -51.98 14.19 11.51
CA ASP A 64 -52.27 13.17 12.53
C ASP A 64 -53.41 12.25 12.07
N ALA A 65 -53.35 11.03 12.59
CA ALA A 65 -54.40 10.20 13.13
C ALA A 65 -55.63 9.72 12.31
N ARG A 66 -55.83 8.40 12.46
CA ARG A 66 -57.08 7.64 12.67
C ARG A 66 -58.00 7.42 11.47
N ASP A 67 -58.19 6.17 11.09
CA ASP A 67 -59.50 5.54 11.32
C ASP A 67 -59.46 3.99 11.27
N ARG A 68 -60.41 3.41 12.04
CA ARG A 68 -60.67 1.97 12.25
C ARG A 68 -61.61 1.47 11.17
N GLY A 69 -61.38 0.23 10.72
CA GLY A 69 -62.40 -0.47 9.95
C GLY A 69 -62.25 -2.00 10.06
N SER A 70 -63.04 -2.60 10.94
CA SER A 70 -63.25 -4.02 11.07
C SER A 70 -64.06 -4.58 9.89
N PHE A 71 -63.78 -5.76 9.38
CA PHE A 71 -64.75 -6.63 8.75
C PHE A 71 -64.42 -8.13 8.98
N ASP A 72 -65.54 -8.84 9.19
CA ASP A 72 -65.78 -10.15 9.70
C ASP A 72 -65.26 -11.32 8.84
N ARG A 73 -65.13 -12.45 9.55
CA ARG A 73 -64.97 -13.82 9.02
C ARG A 73 -66.29 -14.34 8.39
N PRO A 74 -66.20 -15.41 7.56
CA PRO A 74 -66.91 -16.64 7.97
C PRO A 74 -66.06 -17.93 7.90
N ARG A 75 -66.27 -18.73 8.88
CA ARG A 75 -65.89 -20.17 9.00
C ARG A 75 -66.59 -21.05 7.97
N ARG A 76 -65.85 -22.00 7.38
CA ARG A 76 -66.40 -23.33 7.05
C ARG A 76 -65.33 -24.40 7.27
N ALA A 77 -65.72 -25.37 8.11
CA ALA A 77 -65.06 -26.62 8.42
C ALA A 77 -65.15 -27.60 7.27
N ALA A 78 -64.04 -28.32 6.99
CA ALA A 78 -64.09 -29.64 6.37
C ALA A 78 -62.99 -30.51 6.93
N ASP A 79 -63.43 -31.48 7.67
CA ASP A 79 -62.77 -32.60 8.29
C ASP A 79 -62.11 -33.51 7.21
N ARG A 80 -60.78 -33.79 7.28
CA ARG A 80 -60.20 -35.00 6.70
C ARG A 80 -59.00 -35.42 7.53
N THR A 81 -59.16 -36.50 8.24
CA THR A 81 -58.14 -37.28 8.90
C THR A 81 -57.00 -37.68 8.00
N VAL A 82 -55.80 -37.26 8.32
CA VAL A 82 -54.50 -37.71 7.72
C VAL A 82 -53.72 -38.45 8.79
N ARG A 83 -53.31 -39.69 8.47
CA ARG A 83 -52.58 -40.65 9.31
C ARG A 83 -51.20 -40.10 9.74
N PRO A 84 -50.71 -40.41 10.95
CA PRO A 84 -49.44 -39.93 11.48
C PRO A 84 -48.28 -40.81 10.99
N GLY A 85 -47.76 -40.51 9.83
CA GLY A 85 -46.60 -41.23 9.28
C GLY A 85 -45.66 -40.40 8.36
N ALA A 86 -46.13 -39.27 7.88
CA ALA A 86 -45.39 -38.46 6.90
C ALA A 86 -44.65 -37.27 7.49
N TRP A 87 -44.81 -36.97 8.76
CA TRP A 87 -44.23 -35.78 9.37
C TRP A 87 -42.79 -35.96 9.89
N LEU A 88 -42.34 -37.19 10.13
CA LEU A 88 -40.98 -37.49 10.61
C LEU A 88 -39.93 -37.42 9.50
N LEU A 89 -40.27 -37.56 8.24
CA LEU A 89 -39.37 -37.45 7.13
C LEU A 89 -39.21 -35.99 6.62
N LEU A 90 -40.23 -35.17 6.73
CA LEU A 90 -40.18 -33.75 6.37
C LEU A 90 -39.47 -32.91 7.44
N ALA A 91 -39.56 -33.28 8.71
CA ALA A 91 -38.84 -32.62 9.80
C ALA A 91 -37.33 -32.86 9.72
N ASN A 92 -36.89 -34.05 9.28
CA ASN A 92 -35.45 -34.33 9.07
C ASN A 92 -34.89 -33.61 7.86
N TRP A 93 -35.64 -33.38 6.78
CA TRP A 93 -35.18 -32.58 5.65
C TRP A 93 -35.12 -31.08 5.96
N PHE A 94 -36.05 -30.60 6.82
CA PHE A 94 -36.01 -29.18 7.26
C PHE A 94 -34.89 -28.91 8.26
N VAL A 95 -34.58 -29.87 9.15
CA VAL A 95 -33.45 -29.73 10.09
C VAL A 95 -32.12 -29.91 9.39
N ILE A 96 -31.99 -30.78 8.39
CA ILE A 96 -30.79 -30.91 7.55
C ILE A 96 -30.64 -29.69 6.63
N GLY A 97 -31.72 -29.14 6.09
CA GLY A 97 -31.71 -27.91 5.29
C GLY A 97 -31.36 -26.67 6.12
N ILE A 98 -31.81 -26.56 7.35
CA ILE A 98 -31.42 -25.45 8.27
C ILE A 98 -30.01 -25.66 8.80
N ALA A 99 -29.54 -26.88 9.02
CA ALA A 99 -28.16 -27.15 9.39
C ALA A 99 -27.18 -26.87 8.22
N HIS A 100 -27.60 -27.07 6.97
CA HIS A 100 -26.80 -26.67 5.80
C HIS A 100 -26.90 -25.17 5.46
N ALA A 101 -28.04 -24.53 5.78
CA ALA A 101 -28.16 -23.06 5.63
C ALA A 101 -27.45 -22.29 6.75
N ALA A 102 -27.29 -22.90 7.94
CA ALA A 102 -26.54 -22.30 9.06
C ALA A 102 -25.01 -22.46 8.94
N THR A 103 -24.53 -23.16 7.90
CA THR A 103 -23.10 -23.30 7.57
C THR A 103 -22.76 -22.79 6.17
N ALA A 104 -23.53 -21.85 5.62
CA ALA A 104 -22.97 -20.96 4.60
C ALA A 104 -21.85 -20.19 5.32
N ALA A 105 -20.64 -20.78 5.27
CA ALA A 105 -19.50 -20.34 6.04
C ALA A 105 -19.26 -18.86 5.69
N TYR A 106 -19.24 -18.02 6.71
CA TYR A 106 -18.70 -16.68 6.64
C TYR A 106 -17.38 -16.72 5.87
N SER A 107 -17.39 -16.20 4.65
CA SER A 107 -16.24 -16.19 3.75
C SER A 107 -15.69 -14.78 3.64
N PRO A 108 -14.66 -14.44 4.44
CA PRO A 108 -14.08 -13.10 4.46
C PRO A 108 -13.63 -12.59 3.09
N VAL A 109 -13.20 -13.48 2.18
CA VAL A 109 -12.77 -13.09 0.83
C VAL A 109 -13.88 -12.40 0.04
N MET A 110 -15.16 -12.71 0.32
CA MET A 110 -16.30 -12.08 -0.33
C MET A 110 -16.61 -10.68 0.23
N LEU A 111 -16.02 -10.30 1.35
CA LEU A 111 -16.15 -8.97 1.96
C LEU A 111 -15.06 -8.00 1.47
N ALA A 112 -13.90 -8.50 1.10
CA ALA A 112 -12.81 -7.66 0.61
C ALA A 112 -13.15 -7.10 -0.79
N ASN A 113 -12.97 -5.79 -0.94
CA ASN A 113 -13.24 -5.08 -2.19
C ASN A 113 -11.93 -4.56 -2.83
N PRO A 114 -11.41 -5.21 -3.88
CA PRO A 114 -10.24 -4.72 -4.61
C PRO A 114 -10.43 -3.36 -5.29
N LEU A 115 -11.66 -2.89 -5.47
CA LEU A 115 -11.96 -1.57 -6.02
C LEU A 115 -11.82 -0.45 -4.97
N GLN A 116 -11.63 -0.76 -3.68
CA GLN A 116 -11.35 0.26 -2.68
C GLN A 116 -10.11 1.06 -3.04
N GLY A 117 -10.20 2.39 -2.98
CA GLY A 117 -9.04 3.25 -3.22
C GLY A 117 -8.73 3.54 -4.69
N THR A 118 -9.62 3.20 -5.64
CA THR A 118 -9.35 3.27 -7.08
C THR A 118 -9.96 4.49 -7.79
N ASP A 119 -10.63 5.40 -7.07
CA ASP A 119 -11.26 6.60 -7.65
C ASP A 119 -10.55 7.90 -7.24
N SER A 120 -9.27 7.99 -7.53
CA SER A 120 -8.44 9.18 -7.27
C SER A 120 -8.45 10.18 -8.42
N THR A 121 -7.99 11.41 -8.16
CA THR A 121 -7.67 12.43 -9.16
C THR A 121 -6.25 12.93 -8.93
N GLY A 122 -5.65 13.60 -9.91
CA GLY A 122 -4.31 14.17 -9.75
C GLY A 122 -4.17 15.25 -8.67
N GLY A 123 -5.28 15.78 -8.13
CA GLY A 123 -5.27 16.78 -7.06
C GLY A 123 -5.87 16.30 -5.74
N TYR A 124 -6.32 15.04 -5.68
CA TYR A 124 -6.92 14.43 -4.49
C TYR A 124 -6.82 12.91 -4.58
N SER A 125 -6.10 12.30 -3.67
CA SER A 125 -5.98 10.84 -3.59
C SER A 125 -7.06 10.23 -2.71
N HIS A 126 -7.61 9.14 -3.21
CA HIS A 126 -8.45 8.20 -2.47
C HIS A 126 -7.78 6.82 -2.36
N GLY A 127 -6.45 6.77 -2.38
CA GLY A 127 -5.66 5.56 -2.33
C GLY A 127 -4.65 5.43 -3.47
N ASN A 128 -4.93 6.02 -4.63
CA ASN A 128 -4.14 5.87 -5.87
C ASN A 128 -3.91 4.41 -6.25
N GLU A 129 -4.92 3.58 -6.02
CA GLU A 129 -4.89 2.14 -6.14
C GLU A 129 -5.48 1.63 -7.48
N TYR A 130 -5.24 0.37 -7.75
CA TYR A 130 -5.87 -0.40 -8.81
C TYR A 130 -6.45 -1.71 -8.23
N PRO A 131 -7.39 -2.39 -8.94
CA PRO A 131 -7.89 -3.69 -8.49
C PRO A 131 -6.79 -4.75 -8.65
N ALA A 132 -6.04 -5.02 -7.60
CA ALA A 132 -4.94 -5.97 -7.59
C ALA A 132 -5.48 -7.40 -7.42
N ILE A 133 -5.53 -8.17 -8.50
CA ILE A 133 -5.99 -9.56 -8.48
C ILE A 133 -4.79 -10.47 -8.31
N ALA A 134 -4.64 -11.03 -7.11
CA ALA A 134 -3.44 -11.74 -6.70
C ALA A 134 -3.73 -12.72 -5.57
N LEU A 135 -2.73 -13.48 -5.13
CA LEU A 135 -2.69 -14.14 -3.83
C LEU A 135 -2.04 -13.23 -2.78
N PRO A 136 -2.12 -13.54 -1.48
CA PRO A 136 -1.37 -12.81 -0.46
C PRO A 136 0.14 -12.86 -0.71
N PHE A 137 0.81 -11.70 -0.64
CA PHE A 137 2.25 -11.60 -0.93
C PHE A 137 2.67 -12.27 -2.24
N PRO A 138 2.09 -11.89 -3.38
CA PRO A 138 2.29 -12.57 -4.66
C PRO A 138 3.66 -12.24 -5.25
N MET A 139 4.07 -12.98 -6.29
CA MET A 139 5.09 -12.50 -7.21
C MET A 139 4.47 -11.62 -8.28
N ASN A 140 3.31 -12.02 -8.82
CA ASN A 140 2.64 -11.30 -9.89
C ASN A 140 1.23 -10.87 -9.47
N THR A 141 0.85 -9.67 -9.85
CA THR A 141 -0.49 -9.12 -9.73
C THR A 141 -1.10 -8.92 -11.10
N TRP A 142 -2.40 -9.13 -11.23
CA TRP A 142 -3.18 -8.91 -12.44
C TRP A 142 -4.17 -7.78 -12.23
N ALA A 143 -4.21 -6.83 -13.15
CA ALA A 143 -5.09 -5.68 -13.02
C ALA A 143 -5.70 -5.28 -14.36
N PRO A 144 -6.99 -4.89 -14.40
CA PRO A 144 -7.53 -4.15 -15.54
C PRO A 144 -6.81 -2.81 -15.69
N TYR A 145 -6.78 -2.26 -16.90
CA TYR A 145 -6.26 -0.92 -17.09
C TYR A 145 -7.14 -0.10 -18.03
N THR A 146 -7.42 1.14 -17.61
CA THR A 146 -8.36 2.07 -18.27
C THR A 146 -7.64 3.24 -18.94
N GLN A 147 -6.38 3.51 -18.61
CA GLN A 147 -5.52 4.52 -19.19
C GLN A 147 -4.43 3.84 -20.06
N PRO A 148 -3.70 4.59 -20.90
CA PRO A 148 -2.59 4.02 -21.67
C PRO A 148 -1.58 3.28 -20.79
N ALA A 149 -0.98 2.20 -21.31
CA ALA A 149 -0.08 1.32 -20.58
C ALA A 149 1.15 2.02 -19.97
N ARG A 150 1.55 3.18 -20.52
CA ARG A 150 2.65 4.01 -20.01
C ARG A 150 2.23 4.98 -18.90
N ASP A 151 0.94 5.17 -18.70
CA ASP A 151 0.45 6.02 -17.63
C ASP A 151 0.65 5.29 -16.30
N SER A 152 1.25 5.96 -15.33
CA SER A 152 1.41 5.40 -14.00
C SER A 152 0.07 5.28 -13.25
N PHE A 153 -0.88 6.14 -13.56
CA PHE A 153 -2.26 6.06 -13.07
C PHE A 153 -3.13 5.23 -14.02
N TYR A 154 -2.67 4.05 -14.42
CA TYR A 154 -3.26 3.26 -15.49
C TYR A 154 -4.66 2.71 -15.23
N TYR A 155 -5.12 2.66 -13.98
CA TYR A 155 -6.52 2.37 -13.64
C TYR A 155 -7.13 3.55 -12.89
N GLN A 156 -8.34 3.94 -13.31
CA GLN A 156 -9.16 4.93 -12.61
C GLN A 156 -10.62 4.48 -12.69
N TYR A 157 -11.28 4.31 -11.56
CA TYR A 157 -12.64 3.80 -11.46
C TYR A 157 -13.65 4.62 -12.26
N ARG A 158 -13.51 5.95 -12.35
CA ARG A 158 -14.40 6.83 -13.12
C ARG A 158 -14.31 6.67 -14.64
N GLN A 159 -13.36 5.90 -15.14
CA GLN A 159 -13.19 5.64 -16.57
C GLN A 159 -13.96 4.40 -16.96
N ASN A 160 -14.53 4.43 -18.19
CA ASN A 160 -15.38 3.37 -18.71
C ASN A 160 -14.81 2.69 -19.97
N GLN A 161 -13.51 2.85 -20.22
CA GLN A 161 -12.83 2.18 -21.33
C GLN A 161 -11.73 1.27 -20.81
N LEU A 162 -11.85 -0.01 -21.05
CA LEU A 162 -10.85 -1.02 -20.68
C LEU A 162 -9.96 -1.34 -21.89
N ARG A 163 -8.65 -1.42 -21.67
CA ARG A 163 -7.64 -1.73 -22.69
C ARG A 163 -7.07 -3.14 -22.59
N GLY A 164 -7.43 -3.88 -21.53
CA GLY A 164 -7.03 -5.24 -21.25
C GLY A 164 -6.83 -5.52 -19.76
N ILE A 165 -6.38 -6.73 -19.46
CA ILE A 165 -5.86 -7.08 -18.13
C ILE A 165 -4.35 -7.27 -18.28
N ARG A 166 -3.59 -6.59 -17.44
CA ARG A 166 -2.13 -6.59 -17.43
C ARG A 166 -1.57 -7.34 -16.22
N GLN A 167 -0.41 -7.96 -16.40
CA GLN A 167 0.48 -8.25 -15.28
C GLN A 167 1.10 -6.95 -14.82
N THR A 168 1.22 -6.75 -13.51
CA THR A 168 1.75 -5.51 -12.92
C THR A 168 2.49 -5.81 -11.62
N HIS A 169 3.44 -4.94 -11.30
CA HIS A 169 4.22 -4.94 -10.07
C HIS A 169 4.29 -3.52 -9.47
N GLN A 170 3.42 -2.63 -9.94
CA GLN A 170 3.43 -1.23 -9.52
C GLN A 170 3.03 -1.09 -8.03
N PRO A 171 3.93 -0.63 -7.15
CA PRO A 171 3.60 -0.40 -5.74
C PRO A 171 2.86 0.92 -5.52
N SER A 172 3.09 1.89 -6.40
CA SER A 172 2.51 3.22 -6.36
C SER A 172 2.65 3.86 -7.75
N PRO A 173 1.71 4.72 -8.19
CA PRO A 173 1.86 5.44 -9.44
C PRO A 173 3.09 6.36 -9.48
N TRP A 174 3.58 6.82 -8.35
CA TRP A 174 4.78 7.66 -8.24
C TRP A 174 6.07 6.88 -8.54
N ILE A 175 6.10 5.60 -8.21
CA ILE A 175 7.23 4.70 -8.46
C ILE A 175 7.14 4.08 -9.87
N GLY A 176 5.93 3.84 -10.36
CA GLY A 176 5.68 3.21 -11.65
C GLY A 176 5.84 1.69 -11.62
N ASP A 177 5.82 1.06 -12.80
CA ASP A 177 5.70 -0.38 -12.99
C ASP A 177 6.89 -0.97 -13.74
N TYR A 178 7.04 -2.29 -13.67
CA TYR A 178 8.04 -3.04 -14.42
C TYR A 178 7.49 -4.44 -14.79
N ALA A 179 8.14 -5.10 -15.75
CA ALA A 179 7.82 -6.47 -16.16
C ALA A 179 6.39 -6.69 -16.67
N ALA A 180 5.69 -5.63 -17.12
CA ALA A 180 4.31 -5.70 -17.50
C ALA A 180 4.10 -6.20 -18.94
N PHE A 181 2.98 -6.88 -19.17
CA PHE A 181 2.39 -7.25 -20.46
C PHE A 181 0.88 -7.45 -20.27
N SER A 182 0.09 -7.47 -21.34
CA SER A 182 -1.36 -7.59 -21.21
C SER A 182 -2.00 -8.51 -22.24
N LEU A 183 -3.24 -8.93 -21.94
CA LEU A 183 -4.15 -9.64 -22.83
C LEU A 183 -5.45 -8.86 -23.01
N MET A 184 -6.01 -8.90 -24.23
CA MET A 184 -7.31 -8.33 -24.56
C MET A 184 -8.04 -9.17 -25.61
N PRO A 185 -9.28 -9.64 -25.37
CA PRO A 185 -10.12 -10.26 -26.38
C PRO A 185 -10.76 -9.20 -27.26
N VAL A 186 -10.84 -9.45 -28.58
CA VAL A 186 -11.55 -8.62 -29.54
C VAL A 186 -12.34 -9.50 -30.52
N SER A 187 -13.48 -9.03 -31.01
CA SER A 187 -14.39 -9.79 -31.87
C SER A 187 -14.60 -9.11 -33.24
N GLY A 188 -14.84 -9.88 -34.29
CA GLY A 188 -15.21 -9.40 -35.62
C GLY A 188 -14.06 -8.84 -36.46
N LYS A 189 -13.10 -8.12 -35.87
CA LYS A 189 -11.94 -7.56 -36.55
C LYS A 189 -10.72 -7.58 -35.64
N LEU A 190 -9.55 -7.74 -36.23
CA LEU A 190 -8.30 -7.62 -35.53
C LEU A 190 -8.00 -6.14 -35.16
N ALA A 191 -7.86 -5.84 -33.90
CA ALA A 191 -7.47 -4.55 -33.37
C ALA A 191 -6.27 -4.72 -32.42
N VAL A 192 -5.06 -4.40 -32.88
CA VAL A 192 -3.82 -4.65 -32.13
C VAL A 192 -3.34 -3.44 -31.34
N LYS A 193 -3.59 -2.23 -31.82
CA LYS A 193 -3.17 -1.01 -31.13
C LYS A 193 -4.05 -0.76 -29.91
N GLU A 194 -3.45 -0.19 -28.90
CA GLU A 194 -4.06 -0.03 -27.58
C GLU A 194 -5.40 0.73 -27.59
N ASP A 195 -5.45 1.87 -28.29
CA ASP A 195 -6.69 2.65 -28.42
C ASP A 195 -7.73 1.98 -29.32
N ASP A 196 -7.29 1.25 -30.37
CA ASP A 196 -8.20 0.56 -31.31
C ASP A 196 -8.85 -0.68 -30.67
N ARG A 197 -8.18 -1.34 -29.70
CA ARG A 197 -8.70 -2.50 -28.97
C ARG A 197 -9.47 -2.15 -27.71
N ALA A 198 -9.42 -0.91 -27.25
CA ALA A 198 -10.15 -0.47 -26.08
C ALA A 198 -11.66 -0.75 -26.22
N SER A 199 -12.29 -1.19 -25.15
CA SER A 199 -13.71 -1.46 -25.09
C SER A 199 -14.39 -0.64 -24.03
N THR A 200 -15.57 -0.14 -24.30
CA THR A 200 -16.45 0.34 -23.24
C THR A 200 -16.88 -0.82 -22.35
N PHE A 201 -17.09 -0.52 -21.07
CA PHE A 201 -17.64 -1.43 -20.09
C PHE A 201 -18.47 -0.65 -19.05
N LYS A 202 -19.21 -1.39 -18.23
CA LYS A 202 -20.01 -0.83 -17.15
C LYS A 202 -19.64 -1.51 -15.84
N HIS A 203 -19.48 -0.73 -14.77
CA HIS A 203 -19.16 -1.25 -13.43
C HIS A 203 -20.23 -2.21 -12.89
N GLU A 204 -21.48 -2.11 -13.34
CA GLU A 204 -22.52 -3.10 -13.00
C GLU A 204 -22.24 -4.51 -13.53
N ASN A 205 -21.38 -4.62 -14.55
CA ASN A 205 -20.92 -5.87 -15.17
C ASN A 205 -19.45 -6.19 -14.82
N GLU A 206 -18.89 -5.48 -13.85
CA GLU A 206 -17.56 -5.70 -13.30
C GLU A 206 -17.65 -6.41 -11.96
N VAL A 207 -16.89 -7.47 -11.76
CA VAL A 207 -16.79 -8.20 -10.51
C VAL A 207 -15.33 -8.29 -10.11
N ALA A 208 -15.00 -7.83 -8.91
CA ALA A 208 -13.65 -7.88 -8.36
C ALA A 208 -13.67 -8.52 -6.96
N PHE A 209 -12.92 -9.61 -6.82
CA PHE A 209 -12.52 -10.22 -5.54
C PHE A 209 -11.00 -10.39 -5.53
N PRO A 210 -10.37 -10.53 -4.40
CA PRO A 210 -8.91 -10.64 -4.33
C PRO A 210 -8.27 -11.65 -5.29
N CYS A 211 -8.95 -12.78 -5.54
CA CYS A 211 -8.47 -13.86 -6.42
C CYS A 211 -9.32 -14.07 -7.69
N TYR A 212 -10.17 -13.13 -8.04
CA TYR A 212 -11.01 -13.24 -9.22
C TYR A 212 -11.44 -11.87 -9.72
N TYR A 213 -11.31 -11.68 -11.03
CA TYR A 213 -11.86 -10.51 -11.71
C TYR A 213 -12.62 -10.93 -12.95
N SER A 214 -13.73 -10.26 -13.23
CA SER A 214 -14.43 -10.38 -14.51
C SER A 214 -15.05 -9.07 -14.94
N VAL A 215 -15.12 -8.88 -16.26
CA VAL A 215 -15.73 -7.71 -16.88
C VAL A 215 -16.37 -8.09 -18.22
N TYR A 216 -17.48 -7.46 -18.55
CA TYR A 216 -18.07 -7.55 -19.88
C TYR A 216 -17.65 -6.37 -20.74
N LEU A 217 -17.13 -6.66 -21.93
CA LEU A 217 -16.58 -5.73 -22.90
C LEU A 217 -17.64 -5.41 -23.95
N ASP A 218 -18.35 -4.29 -23.79
CA ASP A 218 -19.51 -3.94 -24.62
C ASP A 218 -19.17 -3.80 -26.10
N THR A 219 -17.99 -3.22 -26.43
CA THR A 219 -17.56 -3.03 -27.84
C THR A 219 -17.33 -4.38 -28.57
N TRP A 220 -16.83 -5.37 -27.84
CA TRP A 220 -16.44 -6.66 -28.40
C TRP A 220 -17.43 -7.78 -28.09
N GLU A 221 -18.53 -7.48 -27.39
CA GLU A 221 -19.51 -8.49 -26.92
C GLU A 221 -18.79 -9.74 -26.39
N ALA A 222 -17.88 -9.51 -25.45
CA ALA A 222 -17.04 -10.57 -24.90
C ALA A 222 -16.88 -10.39 -23.38
N LYS A 223 -16.88 -11.51 -22.65
CA LYS A 223 -16.56 -11.53 -21.22
C LYS A 223 -15.11 -11.94 -21.03
N MET A 224 -14.39 -11.21 -20.20
CA MET A 224 -13.02 -11.53 -19.80
C MET A 224 -12.98 -11.83 -18.30
N GLU A 225 -12.37 -12.96 -17.92
CA GLU A 225 -12.23 -13.42 -16.55
C GLU A 225 -10.76 -13.79 -16.27
N VAL A 226 -10.29 -13.53 -15.06
CA VAL A 226 -8.96 -13.94 -14.59
C VAL A 226 -8.99 -14.43 -13.17
N THR A 227 -8.20 -15.48 -12.88
CA THR A 227 -7.91 -15.99 -11.54
C THR A 227 -6.42 -16.30 -11.42
N PRO A 228 -5.74 -15.76 -10.37
CA PRO A 228 -4.30 -15.86 -10.21
C PRO A 228 -3.87 -17.09 -9.42
N THR A 229 -2.60 -17.43 -9.57
CA THR A 229 -1.78 -18.12 -8.58
C THR A 229 -0.65 -17.17 -8.14
N GLU A 230 0.38 -17.64 -7.47
CA GLU A 230 1.46 -16.78 -6.97
C GLU A 230 2.27 -16.14 -8.11
N ARG A 231 2.58 -16.90 -9.19
CA ARG A 231 3.37 -16.46 -10.37
C ARG A 231 2.62 -16.54 -11.68
N CYS A 232 1.43 -17.14 -11.67
CA CYS A 232 0.69 -17.46 -12.87
C CYS A 232 -0.75 -16.94 -12.80
N ALA A 233 -1.48 -17.03 -13.92
CA ALA A 233 -2.93 -16.81 -13.95
C ALA A 233 -3.60 -17.73 -14.97
N ARG A 234 -4.89 -17.96 -14.76
CA ARG A 234 -5.74 -18.57 -15.76
C ARG A 234 -6.78 -17.55 -16.21
N PHE A 235 -6.90 -17.40 -17.54
CA PHE A 235 -7.88 -16.53 -18.18
C PHE A 235 -8.97 -17.39 -18.82
N ARG A 236 -10.20 -16.86 -18.79
CA ARG A 236 -11.35 -17.38 -19.50
C ARG A 236 -11.97 -16.24 -20.29
N LEU A 237 -12.12 -16.46 -21.60
CA LEU A 237 -12.63 -15.49 -22.56
C LEU A 237 -13.87 -16.09 -23.23
N THR A 238 -15.02 -15.44 -23.05
CA THR A 238 -16.29 -15.87 -23.67
C THR A 238 -16.68 -14.87 -24.75
N PHE A 239 -16.97 -15.35 -25.96
CA PHE A 239 -17.32 -14.52 -27.10
C PHE A 239 -18.80 -14.74 -27.44
N ASP A 240 -19.58 -13.68 -27.43
CA ASP A 240 -21.03 -13.76 -27.72
C ASP A 240 -21.36 -13.54 -29.18
N GLN A 241 -20.39 -13.10 -29.98
CA GLN A 241 -20.51 -12.99 -31.42
C GLN A 241 -20.09 -14.28 -32.15
N THR A 242 -20.74 -14.58 -33.25
CA THR A 242 -20.30 -15.63 -34.20
C THR A 242 -19.43 -15.00 -35.31
N GLY A 243 -18.25 -15.55 -35.52
CA GLY A 243 -17.29 -15.07 -36.52
C GLY A 243 -15.85 -15.15 -36.04
N GLU A 244 -15.02 -14.27 -36.54
CA GLU A 244 -13.63 -14.18 -36.10
C GLU A 244 -13.53 -13.55 -34.71
N ALA A 245 -12.82 -14.19 -33.83
CA ALA A 245 -12.47 -13.66 -32.51
C ALA A 245 -10.95 -13.74 -32.32
N TYR A 246 -10.38 -12.79 -31.61
CA TYR A 246 -8.94 -12.71 -31.43
C TYR A 246 -8.62 -12.53 -29.97
N VAL A 247 -7.44 -13.01 -29.55
CA VAL A 247 -6.82 -12.62 -28.30
C VAL A 247 -5.53 -11.89 -28.65
N VAL A 248 -5.43 -10.63 -28.27
CA VAL A 248 -4.28 -9.77 -28.51
C VAL A 248 -3.41 -9.75 -27.25
N LEU A 249 -2.15 -10.12 -27.41
CA LEU A 249 -1.10 -9.96 -26.42
C LEU A 249 -0.27 -8.72 -26.75
N ASP A 250 -0.04 -7.88 -25.76
CA ASP A 250 0.81 -6.69 -25.84
C ASP A 250 1.97 -6.84 -24.85
N ALA A 251 3.21 -6.92 -25.36
CA ALA A 251 4.40 -7.08 -24.55
C ALA A 251 5.00 -5.73 -24.06
N PHE A 252 4.29 -4.65 -24.29
CA PHE A 252 4.57 -3.28 -23.87
C PHE A 252 5.92 -2.70 -24.37
N PRO A 253 6.07 -1.37 -24.29
CA PRO A 253 7.29 -0.69 -24.74
C PRO A 253 8.47 -0.92 -23.80
N GLY A 254 9.70 -0.71 -24.30
CA GLY A 254 10.95 -0.84 -23.52
C GLY A 254 11.95 -1.83 -24.13
N GLY A 255 11.53 -2.52 -25.20
CA GLY A 255 12.24 -3.64 -25.82
C GLY A 255 11.54 -4.94 -25.48
N SER A 256 10.95 -5.59 -26.47
CA SER A 256 10.16 -6.79 -26.27
C SER A 256 10.43 -7.80 -27.39
N THR A 257 10.17 -9.06 -27.08
CA THR A 257 10.16 -10.13 -28.09
C THR A 257 8.89 -10.93 -27.94
N VAL A 258 8.34 -11.42 -29.06
CA VAL A 258 7.22 -12.36 -29.06
C VAL A 258 7.45 -13.42 -30.11
N GLN A 259 7.02 -14.65 -29.81
CA GLN A 259 7.00 -15.76 -30.75
C GLN A 259 5.71 -16.56 -30.54
N VAL A 260 4.98 -16.79 -31.62
CA VAL A 260 3.82 -17.69 -31.67
C VAL A 260 4.29 -19.06 -32.13
N ILE A 261 3.87 -20.11 -31.44
CA ILE A 261 4.18 -21.53 -31.70
C ILE A 261 2.83 -22.24 -31.86
N PRO A 262 2.23 -22.22 -33.08
CA PRO A 262 0.87 -22.68 -33.28
C PRO A 262 0.68 -24.18 -33.01
N GLU A 263 1.69 -25.01 -33.29
CA GLU A 263 1.69 -26.46 -33.05
C GLU A 263 1.63 -26.81 -31.52
N GLU A 264 2.00 -25.89 -30.68
CA GLU A 264 1.94 -26.04 -29.20
C GLU A 264 0.82 -25.17 -28.56
N ASN A 265 0.00 -24.49 -29.40
CA ASN A 265 -1.00 -23.53 -28.95
C ASN A 265 -0.41 -22.48 -27.98
N LYS A 266 0.77 -21.98 -28.28
CA LYS A 266 1.60 -21.26 -27.31
C LYS A 266 2.11 -19.93 -27.89
N ILE A 267 2.18 -18.90 -27.03
CA ILE A 267 2.95 -17.67 -27.24
C ILE A 267 4.02 -17.60 -26.16
N VAL A 268 5.25 -17.30 -26.55
CA VAL A 268 6.34 -16.98 -25.63
C VAL A 268 6.91 -15.61 -25.95
N GLY A 269 7.49 -14.96 -24.96
CA GLY A 269 8.11 -13.66 -25.22
C GLY A 269 8.84 -13.09 -24.02
N THR A 270 9.35 -11.87 -24.23
CA THR A 270 9.98 -11.08 -23.17
C THR A 270 9.41 -9.67 -23.13
N SER A 271 9.30 -9.10 -21.95
CA SER A 271 9.04 -7.69 -21.74
C SER A 271 10.16 -7.07 -20.94
N ARG A 272 10.66 -5.92 -21.38
CA ARG A 272 11.62 -5.08 -20.67
C ARG A 272 10.99 -3.76 -20.23
N PHE A 273 9.68 -3.72 -20.17
CA PHE A 273 8.95 -2.56 -19.62
C PHE A 273 9.38 -2.29 -18.20
N ASN A 274 9.82 -1.07 -17.90
CA ASN A 274 10.18 -0.66 -16.56
C ASN A 274 10.24 0.86 -16.41
N HIS A 275 10.01 1.33 -15.19
CA HIS A 275 10.17 2.73 -14.77
C HIS A 275 11.39 2.94 -13.85
N GLY A 276 12.28 1.97 -13.77
CA GLY A 276 13.52 2.04 -12.99
C GLY A 276 13.72 0.85 -12.05
N GLY A 277 14.74 0.93 -11.20
CA GLY A 277 15.04 -0.12 -10.21
C GLY A 277 15.56 -1.44 -10.80
N VAL A 278 15.82 -1.52 -12.10
CA VAL A 278 16.28 -2.73 -12.79
C VAL A 278 17.67 -2.56 -13.37
N PRO A 279 18.52 -3.61 -13.38
CA PRO A 279 19.77 -3.62 -14.13
C PRO A 279 19.53 -3.80 -15.64
N ASP A 280 20.53 -3.49 -16.45
CA ASP A 280 20.43 -3.51 -17.93
C ASP A 280 20.08 -4.89 -18.51
N ASN A 281 20.39 -5.96 -17.82
CA ASN A 281 20.13 -7.33 -18.24
C ASN A 281 18.79 -7.90 -17.70
N PHE A 282 17.95 -7.07 -17.06
CA PHE A 282 16.65 -7.49 -16.56
C PHE A 282 15.68 -7.75 -17.71
N SER A 283 14.93 -8.84 -17.61
CA SER A 283 13.81 -9.16 -18.50
C SER A 283 12.75 -9.97 -17.75
N ASN A 284 11.50 -9.72 -18.09
CA ASN A 284 10.40 -10.61 -17.75
C ASN A 284 10.18 -11.57 -18.91
N TYR A 285 10.31 -12.87 -18.67
CA TYR A 285 10.02 -13.93 -19.62
C TYR A 285 8.60 -14.44 -19.36
N PHE A 286 7.75 -14.43 -20.39
CA PHE A 286 6.38 -14.91 -20.24
C PHE A 286 6.03 -16.05 -21.19
N VAL A 287 5.07 -16.87 -20.78
CA VAL A 287 4.48 -17.95 -21.57
C VAL A 287 2.95 -17.90 -21.44
N VAL A 288 2.26 -18.01 -22.57
CA VAL A 288 0.79 -18.12 -22.65
C VAL A 288 0.45 -19.39 -23.41
N VAL A 289 -0.28 -20.31 -22.79
CA VAL A 289 -0.68 -21.60 -23.37
C VAL A 289 -2.20 -21.66 -23.43
N PHE A 290 -2.74 -21.77 -24.66
CA PHE A 290 -4.17 -21.86 -24.92
C PHE A 290 -4.68 -23.30 -24.88
N ASP A 291 -5.93 -23.49 -24.54
CA ASP A 291 -6.61 -24.78 -24.41
C ASP A 291 -7.06 -25.37 -25.73
N ARG A 292 -6.88 -24.64 -26.87
CA ARG A 292 -7.33 -25.00 -28.18
C ARG A 292 -6.38 -24.59 -29.30
N PRO A 293 -6.43 -25.25 -30.47
CA PRO A 293 -5.70 -24.81 -31.65
C PRO A 293 -6.15 -23.43 -32.17
N PHE A 294 -5.22 -22.72 -32.77
CA PHE A 294 -5.45 -21.45 -33.43
C PHE A 294 -6.05 -21.66 -34.84
N ALA A 295 -7.10 -20.89 -35.18
CA ALA A 295 -7.59 -20.79 -36.56
C ALA A 295 -6.70 -19.85 -37.40
N GLY A 296 -5.87 -19.07 -36.75
CA GLY A 296 -4.87 -18.17 -37.34
C GLY A 296 -4.08 -17.49 -36.21
N SER A 297 -2.93 -16.97 -36.56
CA SER A 297 -2.10 -16.22 -35.60
C SER A 297 -1.09 -15.35 -36.32
N GLY A 298 -0.46 -14.44 -35.59
CA GLY A 298 0.61 -13.60 -36.09
C GLY A 298 1.18 -12.68 -35.02
N VAL A 299 2.11 -11.85 -35.44
CA VAL A 299 2.77 -10.85 -34.61
C VAL A 299 2.50 -9.44 -35.13
N TRP A 300 2.70 -8.44 -34.27
CA TRP A 300 2.44 -7.04 -34.64
C TRP A 300 3.44 -6.11 -33.95
N SER A 301 3.64 -4.91 -34.50
CA SER A 301 4.35 -3.82 -33.84
C SER A 301 3.50 -2.57 -33.69
N GLN A 302 3.80 -1.73 -32.72
CA GLN A 302 3.09 -0.44 -32.55
C GLN A 302 3.29 0.48 -33.76
N GLU A 303 4.46 0.41 -34.43
CA GLU A 303 4.79 1.27 -35.56
C GLU A 303 4.03 0.87 -36.84
N SER A 304 4.02 -0.43 -37.16
CA SER A 304 3.50 -0.91 -38.47
C SER A 304 2.18 -1.68 -38.37
N GLY A 305 1.68 -1.99 -37.15
CA GLY A 305 0.53 -2.87 -37.00
C GLY A 305 0.89 -4.35 -37.22
N PRO A 306 -0.06 -5.19 -37.68
CA PRO A 306 0.20 -6.60 -37.97
C PRO A 306 1.35 -6.76 -38.99
N ALA A 307 2.26 -7.70 -38.70
CA ALA A 307 3.34 -8.04 -39.62
C ALA A 307 2.82 -8.81 -40.84
N ASP A 308 3.66 -8.94 -41.86
CA ASP A 308 3.33 -9.69 -43.09
C ASP A 308 2.82 -11.10 -42.79
N SER A 309 1.93 -11.62 -43.64
CA SER A 309 1.33 -12.92 -43.43
C SER A 309 2.38 -14.04 -43.33
N GLY A 310 2.36 -14.74 -42.22
CA GLY A 310 3.28 -15.85 -41.92
C GLY A 310 4.42 -15.50 -40.94
N ALA A 311 4.61 -14.27 -40.54
CA ALA A 311 5.55 -13.93 -39.47
C ALA A 311 5.04 -14.43 -38.11
N MET A 312 5.81 -15.30 -37.43
CA MET A 312 5.48 -15.91 -36.14
C MET A 312 6.39 -15.45 -35.03
N ALA A 313 7.38 -14.61 -35.30
CA ALA A 313 8.26 -14.01 -34.30
C ALA A 313 8.60 -12.58 -34.65
N LEU A 314 8.72 -11.75 -33.64
CA LEU A 314 9.09 -10.34 -33.78
C LEU A 314 9.82 -9.84 -32.54
N ALA A 315 10.82 -9.02 -32.75
CA ALA A 315 11.52 -8.28 -31.72
C ALA A 315 11.51 -6.79 -32.08
N GLY A 316 11.31 -5.93 -31.09
CA GLY A 316 11.26 -4.48 -31.34
C GLY A 316 11.05 -3.67 -30.08
N LYS A 317 10.89 -2.37 -30.27
CA LYS A 317 10.68 -1.44 -29.16
C LYS A 317 9.34 -1.70 -28.42
N HIS A 318 8.30 -2.00 -29.20
CA HIS A 318 6.96 -2.31 -28.72
C HIS A 318 6.31 -3.28 -29.71
N VAL A 319 6.23 -4.54 -29.31
CA VAL A 319 5.68 -5.62 -30.14
C VAL A 319 4.67 -6.43 -29.36
N GLY A 320 3.87 -7.20 -30.08
CA GLY A 320 2.90 -8.12 -29.49
C GLY A 320 2.56 -9.24 -30.47
N ALA A 321 1.68 -10.10 -30.02
CA ALA A 321 1.18 -11.23 -30.78
C ALA A 321 -0.35 -11.28 -30.75
N TYR A 322 -0.95 -12.03 -31.68
CA TYR A 322 -2.37 -12.33 -31.63
C TYR A 322 -2.64 -13.77 -32.08
N ILE A 323 -3.71 -14.33 -31.52
CA ILE A 323 -4.29 -15.58 -32.04
C ILE A 323 -5.69 -15.30 -32.53
N ARG A 324 -6.16 -16.07 -33.54
CA ARG A 324 -7.54 -16.06 -34.06
C ARG A 324 -8.24 -17.35 -33.69
N ILE A 325 -9.51 -17.22 -33.37
CA ILE A 325 -10.44 -18.30 -33.07
C ILE A 325 -11.66 -18.10 -33.94
N ASP A 326 -12.16 -19.15 -34.59
CA ASP A 326 -13.46 -19.14 -35.26
C ASP A 326 -14.53 -19.41 -34.20
N ALA A 327 -15.15 -18.33 -33.70
CA ALA A 327 -16.10 -18.37 -32.59
C ALA A 327 -17.55 -18.58 -33.08
N LYS A 328 -18.33 -19.26 -32.29
CA LYS A 328 -19.78 -19.21 -32.27
C LYS A 328 -20.21 -18.46 -31.00
N ALA A 329 -21.39 -17.87 -31.03
CA ALA A 329 -21.94 -17.22 -29.84
C ALA A 329 -21.88 -18.17 -28.61
N GLY A 330 -21.31 -17.68 -27.52
CA GLY A 330 -21.02 -18.45 -26.31
C GLY A 330 -19.75 -19.30 -26.36
N SER A 331 -18.89 -19.14 -27.41
CA SER A 331 -17.59 -19.85 -27.46
C SER A 331 -16.66 -19.37 -26.34
N VAL A 332 -16.06 -20.34 -25.65
CA VAL A 332 -15.08 -20.09 -24.59
C VAL A 332 -13.69 -20.46 -25.07
N ALA A 333 -12.71 -19.60 -24.82
CA ALA A 333 -11.28 -19.89 -24.91
C ALA A 333 -10.64 -19.65 -23.53
N GLU A 334 -9.87 -20.61 -23.06
CA GLU A 334 -9.07 -20.42 -21.85
C GLU A 334 -7.59 -20.43 -22.20
N CYS A 335 -6.81 -19.70 -21.41
CA CYS A 335 -5.35 -19.78 -21.45
C CYS A 335 -4.75 -19.72 -20.06
N ARG A 336 -3.60 -20.34 -19.94
CA ARG A 336 -2.72 -20.32 -18.77
C ARG A 336 -1.56 -19.39 -19.08
N VAL A 337 -1.26 -18.51 -18.14
CA VAL A 337 -0.23 -17.49 -18.29
C VAL A 337 0.76 -17.63 -17.13
N ALA A 338 2.04 -17.55 -17.41
CA ALA A 338 3.08 -17.50 -16.38
C ALA A 338 4.21 -16.59 -16.80
N SER A 339 4.96 -16.13 -15.83
CA SER A 339 6.18 -15.37 -16.06
C SER A 339 7.32 -15.80 -15.14
N SER A 340 8.53 -15.34 -15.49
CA SER A 340 9.77 -15.53 -14.73
C SER A 340 10.70 -14.36 -14.96
N PHE A 341 11.46 -13.98 -13.95
CA PHE A 341 12.57 -13.02 -14.10
C PHE A 341 13.90 -13.71 -14.41
N ILE A 342 13.89 -15.05 -14.55
CA ILE A 342 15.10 -15.87 -14.68
C ILE A 342 15.26 -16.39 -16.12
N SER A 343 14.26 -17.11 -16.65
CA SER A 343 14.31 -17.66 -18.01
C SER A 343 12.93 -18.09 -18.54
N PRO A 344 12.80 -18.32 -19.87
CA PRO A 344 11.58 -18.89 -20.45
C PRO A 344 11.24 -20.28 -19.92
N GLU A 345 12.26 -21.12 -19.67
CA GLU A 345 12.09 -22.47 -19.11
C GLU A 345 11.54 -22.41 -17.69
N GLN A 346 12.01 -21.44 -16.90
CA GLN A 346 11.50 -21.22 -15.55
C GLN A 346 10.04 -20.74 -15.59
N ALA A 347 9.66 -19.85 -16.50
CA ALA A 347 8.25 -19.46 -16.68
C ALA A 347 7.35 -20.69 -16.98
N LEU A 348 7.82 -21.59 -17.83
CA LEU A 348 7.09 -22.84 -18.12
C LEU A 348 7.07 -23.78 -16.90
N GLN A 349 8.13 -23.84 -16.12
CA GLN A 349 8.16 -24.59 -14.87
C GLN A 349 7.15 -24.04 -13.86
N ASN A 350 7.09 -22.71 -13.69
CA ASN A 350 6.11 -22.04 -12.83
C ASN A 350 4.69 -22.42 -13.27
N LEU A 351 4.39 -22.35 -14.58
CA LEU A 351 3.09 -22.72 -15.14
C LEU A 351 2.69 -24.16 -14.79
N ASN A 352 3.61 -25.10 -15.00
CA ASN A 352 3.36 -26.51 -14.78
C ASN A 352 3.19 -26.85 -13.30
N THR A 353 3.94 -26.17 -12.44
CA THR A 353 3.91 -26.40 -10.98
C THR A 353 2.65 -25.83 -10.36
N GLU A 354 2.27 -24.59 -10.70
CA GLU A 354 1.19 -23.88 -10.01
C GLU A 354 -0.19 -24.15 -10.63
N ILE A 355 -0.28 -24.25 -11.94
CA ILE A 355 -1.54 -24.49 -12.65
C ILE A 355 -1.62 -25.94 -13.18
N GLY A 356 -0.59 -26.42 -13.87
CA GLY A 356 -0.65 -27.74 -14.52
C GLY A 356 -1.89 -27.90 -15.40
N ASN A 357 -2.70 -28.92 -15.11
CA ASN A 357 -3.96 -29.21 -15.79
C ASN A 357 -5.21 -28.77 -14.99
N ALA A 358 -5.05 -28.03 -13.90
CA ALA A 358 -6.20 -27.57 -13.11
C ALA A 358 -7.09 -26.64 -13.92
N ASP A 359 -8.40 -26.84 -13.87
CA ASP A 359 -9.39 -25.98 -14.52
C ASP A 359 -9.53 -24.62 -13.83
N PHE A 360 -10.24 -23.69 -14.48
CA PHE A 360 -10.44 -22.32 -14.00
C PHE A 360 -11.06 -22.28 -12.60
N GLU A 361 -12.13 -23.02 -12.36
CA GLU A 361 -12.85 -23.02 -11.09
C GLU A 361 -12.00 -23.66 -9.95
N SER A 362 -11.17 -24.62 -10.28
CA SER A 362 -10.23 -25.20 -9.31
C SER A 362 -9.15 -24.22 -8.87
N ILE A 363 -8.61 -23.41 -9.80
CA ILE A 363 -7.66 -22.34 -9.46
C ILE A 363 -8.37 -21.27 -8.61
N ARG A 364 -9.51 -20.79 -9.03
CA ARG A 364 -10.32 -19.80 -8.30
C ARG A 364 -10.62 -20.25 -6.88
N ARG A 365 -11.10 -21.47 -6.69
CA ARG A 365 -11.40 -22.00 -5.35
C ARG A 365 -10.14 -22.07 -4.47
N ARG A 366 -9.00 -22.50 -5.00
CA ARG A 366 -7.71 -22.47 -4.25
C ARG A 366 -7.33 -21.04 -3.84
N GLY A 367 -7.56 -20.06 -4.72
CA GLY A 367 -7.34 -18.66 -4.39
C GLY A 367 -8.26 -18.18 -3.26
N GLU A 368 -9.55 -18.52 -3.30
CA GLU A 368 -10.51 -18.21 -2.24
C GLU A 368 -10.12 -18.85 -0.90
N GLU A 369 -9.66 -20.11 -0.91
CA GLU A 369 -9.17 -20.81 0.28
C GLU A 369 -7.92 -20.13 0.86
N THR A 370 -6.96 -19.76 0.01
CA THR A 370 -5.73 -19.07 0.42
C THR A 370 -6.03 -17.71 1.08
N TRP A 371 -6.92 -16.93 0.49
CA TRP A 371 -7.33 -15.64 1.07
C TRP A 371 -8.10 -15.81 2.37
N ASN A 372 -9.01 -16.78 2.46
CA ASN A 372 -9.74 -17.06 3.69
C ASN A 372 -8.81 -17.55 4.82
N GLU A 373 -7.73 -18.27 4.49
CA GLU A 373 -6.70 -18.63 5.46
C GLU A 373 -5.94 -17.40 5.97
N ALA A 374 -5.54 -16.50 5.07
CA ALA A 374 -4.84 -15.26 5.41
C ALA A 374 -5.73 -14.34 6.27
N PHE A 375 -6.98 -14.12 5.87
CA PHE A 375 -7.95 -13.34 6.65
C PHE A 375 -8.32 -14.00 7.97
N GLY A 376 -8.29 -15.33 8.03
CA GLY A 376 -8.49 -16.10 9.25
C GLY A 376 -7.41 -15.88 10.32
N ARG A 377 -6.33 -15.15 10.02
CA ARG A 377 -5.33 -14.72 11.01
C ARG A 377 -5.82 -13.58 11.90
N ALA A 378 -6.76 -12.77 11.40
CA ALA A 378 -7.46 -11.75 12.18
C ALA A 378 -8.97 -11.81 11.87
N ARG A 379 -9.69 -12.65 12.61
CA ARG A 379 -11.13 -12.80 12.44
C ARG A 379 -11.87 -11.84 13.35
N ILE A 380 -12.85 -11.12 12.80
CA ILE A 380 -13.70 -10.17 13.52
C ILE A 380 -15.15 -10.66 13.60
N GLU A 381 -15.86 -10.23 14.65
CA GLU A 381 -17.29 -10.50 14.88
C GLU A 381 -17.95 -9.23 15.44
N GLY A 382 -19.20 -8.96 15.01
CA GLY A 382 -19.92 -7.74 15.36
C GLY A 382 -19.57 -6.56 14.43
N GLY A 383 -20.01 -5.36 14.81
CA GLY A 383 -19.93 -4.19 13.92
C GLY A 383 -20.97 -4.21 12.80
N MET A 384 -20.99 -3.18 11.96
CA MET A 384 -21.84 -3.12 10.76
C MET A 384 -21.17 -3.87 9.60
N GLU A 385 -21.95 -4.33 8.63
CA GLU A 385 -21.42 -5.03 7.46
C GLU A 385 -20.38 -4.18 6.70
N ASP A 386 -20.65 -2.88 6.51
CA ASP A 386 -19.71 -1.96 5.85
C ASP A 386 -18.38 -1.86 6.60
N GLN A 387 -18.39 -1.91 7.93
CA GLN A 387 -17.17 -1.93 8.74
C GLN A 387 -16.40 -3.25 8.55
N GLN A 388 -17.10 -4.39 8.46
CA GLN A 388 -16.47 -5.67 8.17
C GLN A 388 -15.87 -5.70 6.77
N ARG A 389 -16.59 -5.17 5.77
CA ARG A 389 -16.07 -5.01 4.40
C ARG A 389 -14.83 -4.12 4.37
N THR A 390 -14.87 -2.98 5.06
CA THR A 390 -13.71 -2.08 5.19
C THR A 390 -12.53 -2.78 5.85
N PHE A 391 -12.75 -3.54 6.91
CA PHE A 391 -11.69 -4.28 7.60
C PHE A 391 -11.01 -5.32 6.69
N TYR A 392 -11.79 -6.14 5.98
CA TYR A 392 -11.21 -7.15 5.10
C TYR A 392 -10.63 -6.55 3.81
N SER A 393 -11.13 -5.41 3.35
CA SER A 393 -10.50 -4.64 2.27
C SER A 393 -9.15 -4.06 2.71
N ALA A 394 -9.07 -3.51 3.93
CA ALA A 394 -7.81 -3.06 4.50
C ALA A 394 -6.83 -4.23 4.75
N MET A 395 -7.30 -5.37 5.28
CA MET A 395 -6.48 -6.58 5.39
C MET A 395 -5.95 -7.04 4.02
N TYR A 396 -6.79 -7.00 2.97
CA TYR A 396 -6.37 -7.32 1.62
C TYR A 396 -5.26 -6.37 1.15
N ARG A 397 -5.46 -5.05 1.23
CA ARG A 397 -4.45 -4.05 0.84
C ARG A 397 -3.15 -4.21 1.63
N SER A 398 -3.24 -4.51 2.92
CA SER A 398 -2.04 -4.69 3.78
C SER A 398 -1.17 -5.88 3.37
N ILE A 399 -1.65 -6.84 2.58
CA ILE A 399 -0.91 -8.08 2.28
C ILE A 399 -0.85 -8.44 0.78
N VAL A 400 -1.24 -7.52 -0.11
CA VAL A 400 -0.87 -7.62 -1.53
C VAL A 400 0.55 -7.11 -1.79
N TYR A 401 1.15 -6.42 -0.86
CA TYR A 401 2.54 -5.99 -0.82
C TYR A 401 3.20 -6.47 0.47
N PRO A 402 4.55 -6.56 0.51
CA PRO A 402 5.48 -6.51 -0.62
C PRO A 402 5.35 -7.73 -1.52
N HIS A 403 5.78 -7.62 -2.76
CA HIS A 403 5.80 -8.74 -3.69
C HIS A 403 6.97 -9.69 -3.39
N LYS A 404 6.72 -11.02 -3.48
CA LYS A 404 7.79 -12.00 -3.62
C LYS A 404 8.59 -11.72 -4.87
N PHE A 405 9.91 -11.87 -4.79
CA PHE A 405 10.79 -11.70 -5.93
C PHE A 405 11.72 -12.90 -6.06
N TYR A 406 11.15 -14.09 -5.88
CA TYR A 406 11.87 -15.36 -6.01
C TYR A 406 10.96 -16.45 -6.59
N GLU A 407 11.59 -17.45 -7.15
CA GLU A 407 10.98 -18.58 -7.83
C GLU A 407 11.51 -19.88 -7.23
N TYR A 408 10.97 -21.03 -7.66
CA TYR A 408 11.44 -22.32 -7.19
C TYR A 408 12.05 -23.11 -8.33
N ASN A 409 13.26 -23.65 -8.12
CA ASN A 409 13.90 -24.56 -9.07
C ASN A 409 13.21 -25.94 -9.08
N ALA A 410 13.71 -26.87 -9.93
CA ALA A 410 13.15 -28.21 -10.05
C ALA A 410 13.28 -29.07 -8.76
N GLN A 411 14.13 -28.66 -7.81
CA GLN A 411 14.28 -29.28 -6.48
C GLN A 411 13.44 -28.56 -5.42
N HIS A 412 12.56 -27.67 -5.84
CA HIS A 412 11.71 -26.85 -4.97
C HIS A 412 12.51 -26.01 -3.97
N GLN A 413 13.68 -25.52 -4.39
CA GLN A 413 14.50 -24.60 -3.62
C GLN A 413 14.30 -23.17 -4.14
N PRO A 414 14.16 -22.16 -3.26
CA PRO A 414 13.97 -20.77 -3.67
C PRO A 414 15.26 -20.21 -4.29
N PHE A 415 15.11 -19.44 -5.35
CA PHE A 415 16.17 -18.70 -6.02
C PHE A 415 15.58 -17.51 -6.77
N TYR A 416 16.38 -16.49 -7.05
CA TYR A 416 15.88 -15.27 -7.68
C TYR A 416 16.94 -14.59 -8.55
N PHE A 417 16.47 -13.84 -9.55
CA PHE A 417 17.30 -12.86 -10.26
C PHE A 417 17.42 -11.61 -9.39
N SER A 418 18.64 -11.22 -9.01
CA SER A 418 18.85 -10.05 -8.17
C SER A 418 18.75 -8.76 -8.98
N PRO A 419 17.85 -7.84 -8.60
CA PRO A 419 17.81 -6.50 -9.20
C PRO A 419 18.98 -5.61 -8.74
N TYR A 420 19.77 -6.06 -7.76
CA TYR A 420 20.87 -5.31 -7.16
C TYR A 420 22.22 -5.55 -7.89
N ASP A 421 22.49 -6.77 -8.37
CA ASP A 421 23.75 -7.12 -9.05
C ASP A 421 23.55 -7.80 -10.42
N GLY A 422 22.30 -8.03 -10.84
CA GLY A 422 21.97 -8.63 -12.14
C GLY A 422 22.33 -10.12 -12.29
N LYS A 423 22.44 -10.85 -11.19
CA LYS A 423 22.76 -12.28 -11.16
C LYS A 423 21.66 -13.10 -10.51
N VAL A 424 21.69 -14.40 -10.76
CA VAL A 424 20.79 -15.34 -10.09
C VAL A 424 21.44 -15.84 -8.80
N HIS A 425 20.70 -15.75 -7.69
CA HIS A 425 21.10 -16.18 -6.36
C HIS A 425 20.14 -17.20 -5.76
N PRO A 426 20.61 -18.11 -4.90
CA PRO A 426 19.72 -18.92 -4.07
C PRO A 426 19.13 -18.08 -2.93
N GLY A 427 17.96 -18.47 -2.46
CA GLY A 427 17.29 -17.82 -1.32
C GLY A 427 16.05 -17.02 -1.71
N VAL A 428 15.64 -16.10 -0.85
CA VAL A 428 14.42 -15.32 -0.93
C VAL A 428 14.71 -13.85 -1.11
N LEU A 429 13.82 -13.15 -1.80
CA LEU A 429 13.83 -11.70 -1.93
C LEU A 429 12.38 -11.22 -1.97
N TYR A 430 12.13 -10.03 -1.41
CA TYR A 430 10.87 -9.31 -1.49
C TYR A 430 11.14 -7.88 -1.97
N THR A 431 10.16 -7.29 -2.64
CA THR A 431 10.29 -5.97 -3.25
C THR A 431 8.94 -5.24 -3.31
N ASP A 432 8.91 -4.08 -3.96
CA ASP A 432 7.72 -3.23 -4.16
C ASP A 432 7.14 -2.73 -2.85
N THR A 433 8.01 -2.06 -2.08
CA THR A 433 7.62 -1.44 -0.81
C THR A 433 8.53 -0.26 -0.46
N GLY A 434 7.94 0.81 0.05
CA GLY A 434 8.61 1.95 0.68
C GLY A 434 8.77 1.73 2.17
N TYR A 435 9.99 1.72 2.67
CA TYR A 435 10.21 1.46 4.10
C TYR A 435 9.86 2.66 4.96
N TRP A 436 9.96 3.89 4.42
CA TRP A 436 9.53 5.10 5.10
C TRP A 436 8.03 5.08 5.43
N ASP A 437 7.22 4.51 4.54
CA ASP A 437 5.79 4.35 4.71
C ASP A 437 5.50 3.17 5.66
N THR A 438 5.98 1.98 5.30
CA THR A 438 5.51 0.69 5.81
C THR A 438 6.10 0.28 7.16
N PHE A 439 7.19 0.92 7.62
CA PHE A 439 7.75 0.60 8.94
C PHE A 439 6.77 0.84 10.09
N ARG A 440 5.82 1.78 9.90
CA ARG A 440 4.94 2.31 10.96
C ARG A 440 3.88 1.31 11.39
N ALA A 441 3.23 0.61 10.44
CA ALA A 441 2.19 -0.38 10.76
C ALA A 441 2.26 -1.65 9.91
N ALA A 442 2.53 -1.58 8.59
CA ALA A 442 2.49 -2.75 7.72
C ALA A 442 3.48 -3.84 8.17
N HIS A 443 4.77 -3.52 8.34
CA HIS A 443 5.76 -4.48 8.84
C HIS A 443 5.50 -4.96 10.27
N PRO A 444 5.11 -4.10 11.25
CA PRO A 444 4.61 -4.56 12.55
C PRO A 444 3.43 -5.53 12.47
N LEU A 445 2.53 -5.36 11.49
CA LEU A 445 1.41 -6.28 11.25
C LEU A 445 1.93 -7.65 10.76
N TYR A 446 2.94 -7.65 9.87
CA TYR A 446 3.57 -8.90 9.42
C TYR A 446 4.29 -9.61 10.56
N ASN A 447 5.02 -8.87 11.41
CA ASN A 447 5.67 -9.42 12.60
C ASN A 447 4.68 -10.08 13.56
N LEU A 448 3.43 -9.59 13.61
CA LEU A 448 2.39 -10.09 14.49
C LEU A 448 1.60 -11.26 13.89
N LEU A 449 1.10 -11.10 12.66
CA LEU A 449 0.17 -12.03 12.02
C LEU A 449 0.82 -12.99 11.02
N PHE A 450 1.96 -12.60 10.42
CA PHE A 450 2.63 -13.33 9.35
C PHE A 450 4.15 -13.46 9.63
N PRO A 451 4.55 -13.94 10.84
CA PRO A 451 5.95 -13.92 11.24
C PRO A 451 6.87 -14.76 10.32
N GLU A 452 6.34 -15.78 9.63
CA GLU A 452 7.06 -16.56 8.64
C GLU A 452 7.38 -15.74 7.38
N ILE A 453 6.44 -14.93 6.90
CA ILE A 453 6.65 -14.00 5.76
C ILE A 453 7.59 -12.87 6.16
N SER A 454 7.40 -12.32 7.36
CA SER A 454 8.31 -11.30 7.89
C SER A 454 9.75 -11.83 7.99
N ALA A 455 9.94 -13.09 8.38
CA ALA A 455 11.25 -13.73 8.42
C ALA A 455 11.93 -13.77 7.04
N GLU A 456 11.18 -14.09 5.98
CA GLU A 456 11.67 -14.06 4.60
C GLU A 456 11.99 -12.64 4.13
N ILE A 457 11.12 -11.68 4.42
CA ILE A 457 11.34 -10.27 4.05
C ILE A 457 12.64 -9.75 4.69
N LEU A 458 12.83 -9.96 5.99
CA LEU A 458 14.02 -9.49 6.70
C LEU A 458 15.32 -10.16 6.20
N GLN A 459 15.26 -11.45 5.86
CA GLN A 459 16.38 -12.13 5.20
C GLN A 459 16.62 -11.54 3.80
N GLY A 460 15.56 -11.22 3.04
CA GLY A 460 15.64 -10.57 1.74
C GLY A 460 16.33 -9.20 1.80
N ILE A 461 16.06 -8.39 2.82
CA ILE A 461 16.75 -7.11 3.06
C ILE A 461 18.25 -7.33 3.27
N MET A 462 18.64 -8.35 4.03
CA MET A 462 20.05 -8.67 4.22
C MET A 462 20.71 -9.22 2.94
N ASN A 463 19.98 -9.99 2.14
CA ASN A 463 20.46 -10.44 0.83
C ASN A 463 20.70 -9.26 -0.12
N ALA A 464 19.81 -8.28 -0.13
CA ALA A 464 19.97 -7.05 -0.90
C ALA A 464 21.23 -6.26 -0.47
N TYR A 465 21.46 -6.14 0.83
CA TYR A 465 22.69 -5.54 1.38
C TYR A 465 23.95 -6.28 0.92
N GLU A 466 23.96 -7.62 1.04
CA GLU A 466 25.13 -8.45 0.65
C GLU A 466 25.45 -8.31 -0.85
N GLN A 467 24.46 -8.04 -1.70
CA GLN A 467 24.61 -7.91 -3.15
C GLN A 467 24.96 -6.50 -3.61
N SER A 468 24.45 -5.48 -2.91
CA SER A 468 24.66 -4.06 -3.29
C SER A 468 25.66 -3.33 -2.42
N GLY A 469 25.91 -3.80 -1.19
CA GLY A 469 26.68 -3.10 -0.16
C GLY A 469 25.90 -2.00 0.54
N TRP A 470 24.56 -1.93 0.36
CA TRP A 470 23.69 -0.91 0.94
C TRP A 470 22.31 -1.49 1.31
N LEU A 471 21.77 -1.12 2.46
CA LEU A 471 20.40 -1.47 2.83
C LEU A 471 19.40 -0.69 1.98
N PRO A 472 18.35 -1.32 1.44
CA PRO A 472 17.34 -0.59 0.68
C PRO A 472 16.62 0.45 1.56
N GLU A 473 16.36 1.63 0.98
CA GLU A 473 15.51 2.69 1.55
C GLU A 473 14.10 2.58 0.97
N TRP A 474 14.04 2.35 -0.32
CA TRP A 474 12.86 2.01 -1.10
C TRP A 474 13.26 0.93 -2.13
N ALA A 475 12.43 -0.10 -2.30
CA ALA A 475 12.70 -1.21 -3.23
C ALA A 475 11.59 -1.37 -4.26
N SER A 476 11.92 -1.29 -5.59
CA SER A 476 11.00 -1.62 -6.68
C SER A 476 11.72 -1.74 -8.03
N PRO A 477 12.10 -2.93 -8.51
CA PRO A 477 12.40 -4.11 -7.69
C PRO A 477 13.74 -3.99 -6.94
N GLY A 478 14.71 -3.19 -7.42
CA GLY A 478 15.95 -2.85 -6.73
C GLY A 478 15.86 -1.46 -6.06
N HIS A 479 17.02 -0.90 -5.77
CA HIS A 479 17.08 0.41 -5.12
C HIS A 479 16.35 1.51 -5.90
N ARG A 480 15.55 2.29 -5.19
CA ARG A 480 14.93 3.52 -5.68
C ARG A 480 15.34 4.67 -4.77
N ASP A 481 15.66 5.81 -5.39
CA ASP A 481 15.94 7.07 -4.71
C ASP A 481 14.60 7.75 -4.40
N CYS A 482 14.01 7.39 -3.29
CA CYS A 482 12.69 7.86 -2.88
C CYS A 482 12.60 7.92 -1.37
N MET A 483 11.97 8.98 -0.85
CA MET A 483 11.76 9.26 0.56
C MET A 483 13.06 9.51 1.36
N ILE A 484 12.96 9.61 2.67
CA ILE A 484 14.03 9.95 3.59
C ILE A 484 14.18 8.90 4.69
N GLY A 485 15.31 8.88 5.36
CA GLY A 485 15.60 7.92 6.45
C GLY A 485 16.18 6.59 5.94
N ASN A 486 16.58 5.74 6.89
CA ASN A 486 17.10 4.40 6.62
C ASN A 486 16.24 3.35 7.32
N HIS A 487 14.93 3.31 7.00
CA HIS A 487 13.96 2.55 7.81
C HIS A 487 14.10 1.02 7.71
N ALA A 488 14.97 0.49 6.86
CA ALA A 488 15.46 -0.89 7.01
C ALA A 488 15.99 -1.15 8.42
N PHE A 489 16.53 -0.13 9.11
CA PHE A 489 16.96 -0.24 10.52
C PHE A 489 15.77 -0.57 11.42
N SER A 490 14.65 0.12 11.22
CA SER A 490 13.41 -0.16 11.96
C SER A 490 12.90 -1.57 11.70
N LEU A 491 12.82 -1.99 10.44
CA LEU A 491 12.29 -3.31 10.07
C LEU A 491 13.11 -4.44 10.70
N LEU A 492 14.43 -4.41 10.54
CA LEU A 492 15.34 -5.43 11.09
C LEU A 492 15.28 -5.45 12.62
N THR A 493 15.28 -4.27 13.25
CA THR A 493 15.23 -4.16 14.71
C THR A 493 13.89 -4.65 15.25
N ASP A 494 12.76 -4.19 14.69
CA ASP A 494 11.42 -4.56 15.14
C ASP A 494 11.19 -6.07 15.04
N GLY A 495 11.59 -6.68 13.93
CA GLY A 495 11.55 -8.13 13.77
C GLY A 495 12.41 -8.85 14.81
N TRP A 496 13.65 -8.38 15.05
CA TRP A 496 14.54 -9.02 16.00
C TRP A 496 14.02 -8.95 17.45
N VAL A 497 13.60 -7.76 17.93
CA VAL A 497 13.10 -7.61 19.29
C VAL A 497 11.77 -8.33 19.53
N LYS A 498 10.99 -8.55 18.47
CA LYS A 498 9.75 -9.34 18.47
C LYS A 498 9.95 -10.84 18.27
N GLY A 499 11.20 -11.29 18.16
CA GLY A 499 11.53 -12.72 18.19
C GLY A 499 11.82 -13.37 16.84
N ILE A 500 11.84 -12.66 15.73
CA ILE A 500 12.22 -13.19 14.43
C ILE A 500 13.73 -13.36 14.36
N ARG A 501 14.19 -14.51 13.87
CA ARG A 501 15.60 -14.93 13.91
C ARG A 501 16.10 -15.47 12.56
N SER A 502 15.63 -14.86 11.47
CA SER A 502 15.94 -15.32 10.10
C SER A 502 17.28 -14.81 9.56
N PHE A 503 17.86 -13.78 10.19
CA PHE A 503 19.08 -13.12 9.71
C PHE A 503 20.15 -13.02 10.81
N ASP A 504 21.38 -12.71 10.40
CA ASP A 504 22.49 -12.45 11.32
C ASP A 504 22.42 -11.00 11.86
N PRO A 505 22.16 -10.81 13.17
CA PRO A 505 21.98 -9.48 13.73
C PRO A 505 23.29 -8.71 13.87
N GLU A 506 24.45 -9.38 13.92
CA GLU A 506 25.75 -8.68 13.95
C GLU A 506 26.07 -8.09 12.58
N LYS A 507 25.76 -8.82 11.49
CA LYS A 507 25.84 -8.29 10.14
C LYS A 507 24.84 -7.13 9.94
N ALA A 508 23.59 -7.26 10.43
CA ALA A 508 22.59 -6.21 10.34
C ALA A 508 23.05 -4.93 11.07
N LEU A 509 23.58 -5.03 12.29
CA LEU A 509 24.12 -3.89 13.02
C LEU A 509 25.32 -3.26 12.30
N ALA A 510 26.19 -4.08 11.70
CA ALA A 510 27.31 -3.58 10.91
C ALA A 510 26.87 -2.84 9.66
N ALA A 511 25.81 -3.32 8.99
CA ALA A 511 25.18 -2.66 7.85
C ALA A 511 24.55 -1.32 8.27
N MET A 512 23.80 -1.28 9.37
CA MET A 512 23.23 -0.05 9.94
C MET A 512 24.31 0.98 10.25
N LYS A 513 25.42 0.55 10.85
CA LYS A 513 26.54 1.44 11.13
C LYS A 513 27.19 1.97 9.86
N HIS A 514 27.42 1.08 8.89
CA HIS A 514 27.97 1.45 7.58
C HIS A 514 27.12 2.52 6.90
N ASP A 515 25.81 2.29 6.79
CA ASP A 515 24.87 3.15 6.06
C ASP A 515 24.57 4.45 6.85
N GLY A 516 24.59 4.39 8.17
CA GLY A 516 24.44 5.57 9.04
C GLY A 516 25.66 6.52 9.02
N ASP A 517 26.85 6.00 8.73
CA ASP A 517 28.12 6.74 8.80
C ASP A 517 28.73 7.04 7.41
N SER A 518 28.17 6.50 6.32
CA SER A 518 28.73 6.57 4.97
C SER A 518 27.76 7.25 3.99
N GLN A 519 28.27 7.60 2.82
CA GLN A 519 27.46 8.05 1.69
C GLN A 519 27.05 6.84 0.85
N ALA A 520 25.80 6.82 0.37
CA ALA A 520 25.31 5.77 -0.50
C ALA A 520 26.14 5.70 -1.79
N PRO A 521 26.58 4.51 -2.22
CA PRO A 521 27.22 4.33 -3.51
C PRO A 521 26.28 4.74 -4.65
N LYS A 522 26.76 5.47 -5.64
CA LYS A 522 25.96 5.93 -6.79
C LYS A 522 25.24 4.80 -7.52
N ILE A 523 25.83 3.60 -7.53
CA ILE A 523 25.24 2.42 -8.14
C ILE A 523 23.96 1.98 -7.41
N CYS A 524 23.84 2.28 -6.13
CA CYS A 524 22.68 1.92 -5.32
C CYS A 524 21.45 2.81 -5.60
N ARG A 525 21.62 3.90 -6.36
CA ARG A 525 20.51 4.85 -6.65
C ARG A 525 19.73 5.22 -5.40
N SER A 526 20.45 5.48 -4.31
CA SER A 526 19.92 5.85 -3.02
C SER A 526 20.69 7.06 -2.52
N ILE A 527 20.02 7.97 -1.83
CA ILE A 527 20.66 9.16 -1.28
C ILE A 527 21.45 8.84 -0.01
N GLY A 528 20.98 7.86 0.77
CA GLY A 528 21.50 7.63 2.11
C GLY A 528 21.18 8.78 3.06
N ARG A 529 22.03 9.00 4.07
CA ARG A 529 21.89 10.10 5.00
C ARG A 529 22.46 11.40 4.44
N ASP A 530 21.68 12.08 3.60
CA ASP A 530 22.04 13.39 3.08
C ASP A 530 22.25 14.38 4.24
N GLY A 531 23.39 15.07 4.26
CA GLY A 531 23.80 15.94 5.36
C GLY A 531 24.35 15.22 6.60
N ALA A 532 24.74 13.93 6.50
CA ALA A 532 25.28 13.13 7.61
C ALA A 532 26.47 13.79 8.32
N ASP A 533 27.39 14.44 7.60
CA ASP A 533 28.52 15.15 8.19
C ASP A 533 28.09 16.21 9.23
N TYR A 534 27.01 16.95 8.93
CA TYR A 534 26.44 17.91 9.86
C TYR A 534 25.71 17.22 11.00
N TYR A 535 24.91 16.19 10.68
CA TYR A 535 24.21 15.41 11.71
C TYR A 535 25.15 14.83 12.76
N HIS A 536 26.33 14.34 12.35
CA HIS A 536 27.34 13.82 13.27
C HIS A 536 28.08 14.93 14.01
N LYS A 537 28.36 16.05 13.35
CA LYS A 537 29.20 17.13 13.89
C LYS A 537 28.42 18.05 14.83
N ILE A 538 27.21 18.46 14.46
CA ILE A 538 26.43 19.46 15.21
C ILE A 538 25.11 18.93 15.73
N GLY A 539 24.77 17.64 15.46
CA GLY A 539 23.59 16.96 15.95
C GLY A 539 22.31 17.25 15.18
N TYR A 540 22.40 17.81 13.97
CA TYR A 540 21.26 17.99 13.07
C TYR A 540 21.73 18.32 11.65
N VAL A 541 20.87 18.10 10.67
CA VAL A 541 21.04 18.54 9.27
C VAL A 541 20.57 19.99 9.18
N PRO A 542 21.40 20.94 8.67
CA PRO A 542 21.02 22.34 8.63
C PRO A 542 20.07 22.68 7.48
N TYR A 543 19.16 23.61 7.74
CA TYR A 543 18.30 24.25 6.75
C TYR A 543 18.46 25.76 6.76
N SER A 544 18.57 26.37 5.57
CA SER A 544 18.56 27.82 5.41
C SER A 544 17.89 28.20 4.09
N SER A 545 17.06 29.23 4.13
CA SER A 545 16.52 29.89 2.94
C SER A 545 17.48 30.93 2.35
N THR A 546 18.63 31.20 3.03
CA THR A 546 19.63 32.18 2.60
C THR A 546 20.59 31.54 1.59
N LYS A 547 20.66 32.10 0.38
CA LYS A 547 21.56 31.63 -0.67
C LYS A 547 23.02 31.67 -0.23
N GLY A 548 23.71 30.53 -0.36
CA GLY A 548 25.12 30.37 -0.04
C GLY A 548 25.42 29.89 1.37
N GLU A 549 24.44 29.80 2.24
CA GLU A 549 24.56 29.08 3.51
C GLU A 549 24.36 27.56 3.30
N PRO A 550 25.01 26.71 4.13
CA PRO A 550 24.71 25.27 4.11
C PRO A 550 23.23 25.00 4.33
N SER A 551 22.60 24.30 3.39
CA SER A 551 21.19 24.01 3.43
C SER A 551 20.90 22.71 2.68
N PHE A 552 20.11 21.85 3.31
CA PHE A 552 19.63 20.60 2.73
C PHE A 552 18.11 20.64 2.66
N ALA A 553 17.53 20.15 1.57
CA ALA A 553 16.09 19.95 1.52
C ALA A 553 15.66 18.97 2.62
N GLU A 554 14.47 19.18 3.19
CA GLU A 554 13.88 18.26 4.18
C GLU A 554 14.72 18.04 5.45
N ALA A 555 15.61 18.97 5.76
CA ALA A 555 16.65 18.81 6.76
C ALA A 555 16.12 18.50 8.17
N THR A 556 15.01 19.13 8.56
CA THR A 556 14.38 18.86 9.86
C THR A 556 13.76 17.47 9.89
N ALA A 557 13.01 17.10 8.86
CA ALA A 557 12.44 15.77 8.72
C ALA A 557 13.55 14.69 8.73
N LYS A 558 14.59 14.86 7.90
CA LYS A 558 15.78 13.96 7.87
C LYS A 558 16.41 13.79 9.25
N THR A 559 16.58 14.86 10.01
CA THR A 559 17.16 14.77 11.36
C THR A 559 16.29 13.94 12.32
N LEU A 560 14.96 14.09 12.25
CA LEU A 560 14.02 13.34 13.08
C LEU A 560 14.05 11.85 12.73
N GLU A 561 14.03 11.54 11.44
CA GLU A 561 14.08 10.16 10.97
C GLU A 561 15.41 9.48 11.29
N TYR A 562 16.54 10.17 11.08
CA TYR A 562 17.86 9.63 11.46
C TYR A 562 17.97 9.39 12.96
N ALA A 563 17.38 10.25 13.80
CA ALA A 563 17.35 10.05 15.23
C ALA A 563 16.54 8.80 15.63
N TYR A 564 15.43 8.56 14.95
CA TYR A 564 14.64 7.34 15.13
C TYR A 564 15.37 6.09 14.63
N ASP A 565 16.01 6.15 13.45
CA ASP A 565 16.81 5.03 12.93
C ASP A 565 17.97 4.68 13.86
N ASP A 566 18.64 5.70 14.43
CA ASP A 566 19.68 5.51 15.43
C ASP A 566 19.13 4.89 16.72
N PHE A 567 17.90 5.22 17.14
CA PHE A 567 17.22 4.50 18.21
C PHE A 567 17.04 3.01 17.86
N CYS A 568 16.62 2.69 16.66
CA CYS A 568 16.46 1.30 16.23
C CYS A 568 17.80 0.55 16.26
N ALA A 569 18.87 1.16 15.74
CA ALA A 569 20.20 0.59 15.81
C ALA A 569 20.69 0.38 17.26
N ALA A 570 20.38 1.33 18.16
CA ALA A 570 20.67 1.19 19.58
C ALA A 570 19.94 0.01 20.23
N GLN A 571 18.66 -0.21 19.86
CA GLN A 571 17.87 -1.31 20.38
C GLN A 571 18.39 -2.67 19.89
N LEU A 572 18.75 -2.79 18.62
CA LEU A 572 19.38 -3.99 18.08
C LEU A 572 20.72 -4.26 18.79
N ALA A 573 21.57 -3.25 18.92
CA ALA A 573 22.86 -3.36 19.60
C ALA A 573 22.70 -3.84 21.05
N ARG A 574 21.73 -3.28 21.81
CA ARG A 574 21.41 -3.76 23.17
C ARG A 574 20.96 -5.22 23.17
N ALA A 575 20.08 -5.59 22.25
CA ALA A 575 19.54 -6.96 22.15
C ALA A 575 20.65 -7.99 21.91
N ILE A 576 21.72 -7.62 21.21
CA ILE A 576 22.88 -8.49 20.94
C ILE A 576 24.09 -8.17 21.85
N ARG A 577 23.90 -7.34 22.88
CA ARG A 577 24.91 -7.01 23.91
C ARG A 577 26.14 -6.25 23.40
N LYS A 578 25.98 -5.44 22.37
CA LYS A 578 26.99 -4.51 21.85
C LYS A 578 26.84 -3.16 22.54
N THR A 579 27.25 -3.07 23.80
CA THR A 579 26.95 -1.93 24.68
C THR A 579 27.54 -0.61 24.17
N ALA A 580 28.79 -0.62 23.65
CA ALA A 580 29.43 0.60 23.16
C ALA A 580 28.69 1.21 21.95
N GLU A 581 28.31 0.37 20.99
CA GLU A 581 27.52 0.77 19.84
C GLU A 581 26.11 1.23 20.26
N ALA A 582 25.49 0.54 21.22
CA ALA A 582 24.19 0.92 21.77
C ALA A 582 24.21 2.33 22.39
N ASP A 583 25.25 2.66 23.15
CA ASP A 583 25.39 3.97 23.78
C ASP A 583 25.69 5.08 22.77
N GLU A 584 26.48 4.79 21.73
CA GLU A 584 26.75 5.71 20.64
C GLU A 584 25.47 6.07 19.88
N PHE A 585 24.71 5.07 19.43
CA PHE A 585 23.46 5.27 18.71
C PHE A 585 22.38 5.92 19.59
N ALA A 586 22.26 5.52 20.88
CA ALA A 586 21.33 6.12 21.82
C ALA A 586 21.59 7.62 22.02
N LYS A 587 22.86 8.05 22.01
CA LYS A 587 23.22 9.47 22.06
C LYS A 587 22.72 10.21 20.81
N ARG A 588 22.91 9.62 19.61
CA ARG A 588 22.47 10.23 18.36
C ARG A 588 20.93 10.26 18.25
N ALA A 589 20.24 9.28 18.82
CA ALA A 589 18.78 9.25 18.91
C ALA A 589 18.18 10.47 19.63
N MET A 590 18.97 11.16 20.46
CA MET A 590 18.56 12.42 21.12
C MET A 590 18.70 13.67 20.26
N ASN A 591 19.21 13.57 19.04
CA ASN A 591 19.46 14.71 18.17
C ASN A 591 18.21 15.50 17.79
N TYR A 592 17.02 14.90 17.86
CA TYR A 592 15.75 15.59 17.67
C TYR A 592 15.59 16.81 18.58
N THR A 593 16.19 16.79 19.80
CA THR A 593 16.12 17.89 20.75
C THR A 593 16.73 19.18 20.25
N ASN A 594 17.68 19.09 19.30
CA ASN A 594 18.31 20.25 18.68
C ASN A 594 17.37 21.05 17.77
N LEU A 595 16.29 20.44 17.31
CA LEU A 595 15.34 21.05 16.37
C LEU A 595 14.03 21.52 17.02
N PHE A 596 13.81 21.22 18.30
CA PHE A 596 12.65 21.70 19.02
C PHE A 596 12.88 23.11 19.55
N ASP A 597 12.10 24.08 19.05
CA ASP A 597 12.10 25.46 19.54
C ASP A 597 11.07 25.62 20.67
N VAL A 598 11.54 25.64 21.91
CA VAL A 598 10.70 25.79 23.11
C VAL A 598 9.84 27.06 23.06
N LYS A 599 10.32 28.13 22.38
CA LYS A 599 9.61 29.40 22.28
C LYS A 599 8.35 29.30 21.41
N THR A 600 8.41 28.52 20.34
CA THR A 600 7.27 28.35 19.42
C THR A 600 6.48 27.08 19.73
N GLY A 601 7.09 26.12 20.43
CA GLY A 601 6.52 24.79 20.71
C GLY A 601 6.43 23.90 19.45
N PHE A 602 7.36 24.08 18.51
CA PHE A 602 7.44 23.30 17.27
C PHE A 602 8.87 22.86 16.98
N VAL A 603 9.03 21.77 16.22
CA VAL A 603 10.26 21.54 15.49
C VAL A 603 10.29 22.45 14.25
N ARG A 604 11.47 22.97 13.92
CA ARG A 604 11.64 23.90 12.81
C ARG A 604 13.04 23.89 12.23
N GLY A 605 13.18 24.46 11.02
CA GLY A 605 14.48 24.57 10.35
C GLY A 605 15.50 25.36 11.17
N ARG A 606 16.73 24.81 11.25
CA ARG A 606 17.84 25.40 11.99
C ARG A 606 19.07 25.53 11.09
N LYS A 607 19.73 26.71 11.13
CA LYS A 607 20.92 26.99 10.34
C LYS A 607 22.17 26.34 10.94
N SER A 608 23.21 26.17 10.16
CA SER A 608 24.45 25.54 10.56
C SER A 608 25.21 26.29 11.68
N ASP A 609 24.90 27.58 11.90
CA ASP A 609 25.45 28.40 12.99
C ASP A 609 24.63 28.28 14.30
N GLY A 610 23.56 27.50 14.29
CA GLY A 610 22.69 27.29 15.46
C GLY A 610 21.52 28.25 15.57
N SER A 611 21.42 29.27 14.71
CA SER A 611 20.26 30.17 14.67
C SER A 611 19.06 29.49 13.98
N TRP A 612 17.85 29.94 14.34
CA TRP A 612 16.64 29.48 13.70
C TRP A 612 16.44 30.09 12.31
N CYS A 613 15.85 29.35 11.39
CA CYS A 613 15.48 29.87 10.08
C CYS A 613 14.26 30.79 10.22
N GLU A 614 14.36 32.03 9.72
CA GLU A 614 13.30 33.04 9.76
C GLU A 614 12.99 33.55 8.34
N PRO A 615 11.74 33.97 8.03
CA PRO A 615 10.57 33.95 8.92
C PRO A 615 10.05 32.53 9.17
N PHE A 616 9.36 32.30 10.28
CA PHE A 616 8.77 31.02 10.65
C PHE A 616 7.25 31.05 10.55
N ASP A 617 6.67 30.10 9.80
CA ASP A 617 5.24 29.84 9.74
C ASP A 617 5.02 28.32 9.89
N PRO A 618 4.29 27.87 10.94
CA PRO A 618 4.10 26.44 11.17
C PRO A 618 3.20 25.74 10.15
N THR A 619 2.51 26.50 9.29
CA THR A 619 1.63 25.99 8.23
C THR A 619 2.30 25.92 6.86
N GLU A 620 3.57 26.30 6.77
CA GLU A 620 4.33 26.27 5.51
C GLU A 620 4.88 24.87 5.26
N TRP A 621 4.48 24.29 4.12
CA TRP A 621 4.86 22.95 3.71
C TRP A 621 6.18 22.92 2.94
N GLY A 622 6.88 21.79 3.02
CA GLY A 622 8.16 21.58 2.36
C GLY A 622 9.31 22.32 3.04
N GLY A 623 10.30 22.73 2.27
CA GLY A 623 11.52 23.35 2.80
C GLY A 623 12.29 22.42 3.72
N PRO A 624 12.20 22.60 5.05
CA PRO A 624 12.84 21.71 6.01
C PRO A 624 12.05 20.40 6.26
N PHE A 625 10.88 20.21 5.65
CA PHE A 625 9.98 19.09 5.89
C PHE A 625 9.66 18.32 4.60
N THR A 626 9.48 17.03 4.72
CA THR A 626 8.98 16.13 3.69
C THR A 626 7.45 16.08 3.81
N GLU A 627 6.74 16.35 2.72
CA GLU A 627 5.28 16.19 2.58
C GLU A 627 4.49 16.62 3.82
N GLY A 628 4.86 17.80 4.35
CA GLY A 628 4.27 18.30 5.57
C GLY A 628 4.82 19.65 6.01
N CYS A 629 4.46 20.01 7.24
CA CYS A 629 4.88 21.23 7.90
C CYS A 629 5.18 20.98 9.38
N SER A 630 5.46 22.05 10.15
CA SER A 630 5.76 21.91 11.59
C SER A 630 4.62 21.27 12.39
N TRP A 631 3.35 21.45 12.00
CA TRP A 631 2.21 20.80 12.66
C TRP A 631 2.25 19.28 12.57
N HIS A 632 2.82 18.72 11.49
CA HIS A 632 2.92 17.28 11.27
C HIS A 632 4.18 16.72 11.92
N TRP A 633 5.33 17.30 11.59
CA TRP A 633 6.63 16.76 11.97
C TRP A 633 7.02 16.94 13.43
N THR A 634 6.37 17.84 14.17
CA THR A 634 6.62 18.01 15.61
C THR A 634 6.35 16.72 16.42
N TRP A 635 5.53 15.83 15.90
CA TRP A 635 5.15 14.57 16.56
C TRP A 635 6.03 13.38 16.18
N SER A 636 6.92 13.50 15.18
CA SER A 636 7.80 12.42 14.72
C SER A 636 8.97 12.16 15.68
N VAL A 637 8.64 11.92 16.94
CA VAL A 637 9.57 11.54 18.03
C VAL A 637 9.01 10.29 18.71
N PHE A 638 8.89 9.21 17.95
CA PHE A 638 8.23 7.96 18.38
C PHE A 638 8.94 7.33 19.57
N HIS A 639 10.28 7.42 19.59
CA HIS A 639 11.17 6.72 20.50
C HIS A 639 11.33 7.43 21.85
N ASP A 640 11.01 8.70 21.93
CA ASP A 640 11.14 9.48 23.17
C ASP A 640 9.97 10.45 23.39
N VAL A 641 8.74 9.94 23.33
CA VAL A 641 7.53 10.74 23.60
C VAL A 641 7.56 11.40 24.98
N PRO A 642 8.02 10.73 26.07
CA PRO A 642 8.19 11.39 27.36
C PRO A 642 9.18 12.57 27.34
N GLY A 643 10.25 12.47 26.57
CA GLY A 643 11.20 13.58 26.35
C GLY A 643 10.54 14.75 25.63
N LEU A 644 9.74 14.48 24.58
CA LEU A 644 8.98 15.50 23.87
C LEU A 644 7.94 16.19 24.78
N ILE A 645 7.21 15.41 25.61
CA ILE A 645 6.30 15.94 26.63
C ILE A 645 7.02 16.93 27.56
N LYS A 646 8.20 16.55 28.04
CA LYS A 646 9.03 17.41 28.89
C LYS A 646 9.47 18.69 28.18
N LEU A 647 9.87 18.61 26.92
CA LEU A 647 10.25 19.79 26.13
C LEU A 647 9.08 20.74 25.91
N MET A 648 7.85 20.22 25.79
CA MET A 648 6.62 21.02 25.64
C MET A 648 6.09 21.59 26.96
N GLY A 649 6.69 21.28 28.12
CA GLY A 649 6.30 21.82 29.42
C GLY A 649 5.37 20.90 30.23
N GLY A 650 5.26 19.63 29.88
CA GLY A 650 4.51 18.61 30.61
C GLY A 650 3.21 18.16 29.95
N ASP A 651 2.55 17.19 30.60
CA ASP A 651 1.39 16.46 30.07
C ASP A 651 0.26 17.37 29.57
N GLN A 652 -0.07 18.41 30.35
CA GLN A 652 -1.18 19.31 30.03
C GLN A 652 -0.87 20.15 28.78
N ALA A 653 0.32 20.78 28.74
CA ALA A 653 0.74 21.58 27.59
C ALA A 653 0.87 20.73 26.31
N PHE A 654 1.36 19.51 26.45
CA PHE A 654 1.44 18.55 25.35
C PHE A 654 0.05 18.17 24.81
N ALA A 655 -0.90 17.82 25.71
CA ALA A 655 -2.27 17.48 25.30
C ALA A 655 -3.02 18.67 24.68
N GLU A 656 -2.80 19.88 25.21
CA GLU A 656 -3.37 21.11 24.61
C GLU A 656 -2.80 21.40 23.21
N LYS A 657 -1.51 21.12 23.01
CA LYS A 657 -0.90 21.22 21.67
C LYS A 657 -1.46 20.18 20.69
N LEU A 658 -1.71 18.94 21.14
CA LEU A 658 -2.41 17.92 20.35
C LEU A 658 -3.84 18.34 20.03
N ASP A 659 -4.57 18.92 20.99
CA ASP A 659 -5.92 19.42 20.73
C ASP A 659 -5.90 20.56 19.68
N ALA A 660 -4.87 21.39 19.70
CA ALA A 660 -4.69 22.47 18.76
C ALA A 660 -4.52 21.99 17.31
N VAL A 661 -3.97 20.79 17.09
CA VAL A 661 -3.91 20.20 15.73
C VAL A 661 -5.30 20.08 15.12
N PHE A 662 -6.30 19.62 15.89
CA PHE A 662 -7.67 19.39 15.42
C PHE A 662 -8.54 20.63 15.39
N THR A 663 -8.13 21.72 16.05
CA THR A 663 -8.93 22.95 16.21
C THR A 663 -8.31 24.16 15.52
N SER A 664 -7.07 24.08 15.07
CA SER A 664 -6.45 25.12 14.25
C SER A 664 -7.08 25.18 12.87
N PRO A 665 -7.08 26.35 12.21
CA PRO A 665 -7.54 26.42 10.82
C PRO A 665 -6.82 25.42 9.92
N ASN A 666 -7.57 24.79 9.01
CA ASN A 666 -7.04 23.81 8.02
C ASN A 666 -6.40 24.51 6.79
N THR A 667 -5.90 25.72 6.98
CA THR A 667 -5.19 26.49 5.95
C THR A 667 -3.73 26.10 5.89
N PHE A 668 -3.15 26.17 4.71
CA PHE A 668 -1.75 25.85 4.46
C PHE A 668 -1.09 26.86 3.53
N LYS A 669 0.24 26.91 3.57
CA LYS A 669 1.07 27.56 2.56
C LYS A 669 1.85 26.50 1.80
N PRO A 670 1.79 26.48 0.46
CA PRO A 670 2.50 25.47 -0.33
C PRO A 670 4.02 25.49 -0.18
N GLY A 671 4.59 26.62 0.29
CA GLY A 671 6.03 26.75 0.53
C GLY A 671 6.88 26.41 -0.69
N THR A 672 7.86 25.52 -0.53
CA THR A 672 8.80 25.15 -1.61
C THR A 672 8.18 24.29 -2.71
N TYR A 673 6.98 23.73 -2.53
CA TYR A 673 6.25 23.02 -3.58
C TYR A 673 5.72 23.97 -4.67
N GLY A 674 5.62 25.27 -4.40
CA GLY A 674 5.19 26.28 -5.36
C GLY A 674 3.70 26.27 -5.72
N GLY A 675 2.97 25.21 -5.36
CA GLY A 675 1.53 25.00 -5.53
C GLY A 675 1.03 23.93 -4.59
N PRO A 676 -0.28 23.74 -4.42
CA PRO A 676 -0.82 22.65 -3.62
C PRO A 676 -0.43 21.28 -4.20
N ILE A 677 0.00 20.39 -3.32
CA ILE A 677 0.08 18.94 -3.58
C ILE A 677 -1.17 18.27 -3.01
N HIS A 678 -1.42 17.00 -3.36
CA HIS A 678 -2.68 16.33 -3.02
C HIS A 678 -2.88 16.20 -1.50
N GLU A 679 -1.83 15.96 -0.71
CA GLU A 679 -1.89 15.84 0.75
C GLU A 679 -2.37 17.14 1.43
N MET A 680 -2.03 18.31 0.86
CA MET A 680 -2.53 19.59 1.35
C MET A 680 -4.04 19.75 1.12
N THR A 681 -4.50 19.33 -0.07
CA THR A 681 -5.92 19.41 -0.44
C THR A 681 -6.76 18.42 0.35
N GLU A 682 -6.22 17.23 0.61
CA GLU A 682 -6.82 16.22 1.45
C GLU A 682 -6.96 16.70 2.89
N MET A 683 -5.89 17.20 3.51
CA MET A 683 -5.94 17.78 4.84
C MET A 683 -7.02 18.87 4.95
N ALA A 684 -7.06 19.77 3.97
CA ALA A 684 -8.05 20.84 3.97
C ALA A 684 -9.50 20.32 3.83
N ALA A 685 -9.70 19.27 3.01
CA ALA A 685 -11.02 18.69 2.78
C ALA A 685 -11.54 17.87 3.98
N LEU A 686 -10.66 17.34 4.83
CA LEU A 686 -11.08 16.59 6.01
C LEU A 686 -11.84 17.42 7.03
N ASP A 687 -11.62 18.75 7.07
CA ASP A 687 -12.15 19.65 8.10
C ASP A 687 -11.84 19.15 9.53
N MET A 688 -10.60 18.76 9.73
CA MET A 688 -10.05 18.27 11.00
C MET A 688 -8.83 19.10 11.45
N GLY A 689 -8.81 20.39 11.15
CA GLY A 689 -7.72 21.31 11.45
C GLY A 689 -6.46 20.97 10.64
N GLN A 690 -5.33 20.84 11.34
CA GLN A 690 -4.04 20.48 10.76
C GLN A 690 -3.76 18.95 10.81
N TYR A 691 -4.79 18.13 11.02
CA TYR A 691 -4.66 16.68 11.01
C TYR A 691 -4.69 16.12 9.58
N ALA A 692 -3.53 15.84 9.02
CA ALA A 692 -3.36 15.36 7.64
C ALA A 692 -3.28 13.83 7.60
N HIS A 693 -4.40 13.14 7.86
CA HIS A 693 -4.44 11.67 7.96
C HIS A 693 -4.00 10.95 6.67
N GLY A 694 -4.11 11.60 5.54
CA GLY A 694 -3.72 11.04 4.23
C GLY A 694 -2.22 10.92 4.02
N ASN A 695 -1.39 11.21 5.05
CA ASN A 695 0.06 11.06 4.96
C ASN A 695 0.66 10.47 6.25
N GLU A 696 1.71 9.66 6.12
CA GLU A 696 2.31 8.81 7.15
C GLU A 696 2.87 9.53 8.36
N PRO A 697 3.48 10.72 8.26
CA PRO A 697 4.09 11.40 9.41
C PRO A 697 3.15 11.60 10.59
N ILE A 698 1.83 11.57 10.37
CA ILE A 698 0.84 11.85 11.42
C ILE A 698 0.11 10.60 11.95
N HIS A 699 0.29 9.44 11.35
CA HIS A 699 -0.48 8.22 11.64
C HIS A 699 -0.46 7.81 13.12
N HIS A 700 0.64 8.01 13.82
CA HIS A 700 0.79 7.67 15.24
C HIS A 700 0.23 8.74 16.19
N MET A 701 0.00 9.98 15.72
CA MET A 701 -0.19 11.16 16.55
C MET A 701 -1.36 11.04 17.53
N ILE A 702 -2.49 10.47 17.12
CA ILE A 702 -3.67 10.34 17.98
C ILE A 702 -3.36 9.51 19.23
N TYR A 703 -2.51 8.50 19.12
CA TYR A 703 -2.11 7.64 20.23
C TYR A 703 -1.21 8.36 21.26
N LEU A 704 -0.66 9.53 20.93
CA LEU A 704 0.19 10.29 21.82
C LEU A 704 -0.57 10.88 23.03
N TYR A 705 -1.90 11.01 22.96
CA TYR A 705 -2.70 11.35 24.13
C TYR A 705 -2.55 10.34 25.29
N ASP A 706 -2.27 9.08 24.98
CA ASP A 706 -2.08 8.01 25.96
C ASP A 706 -0.81 8.22 26.80
N TYR A 707 0.23 8.77 26.16
CA TYR A 707 1.47 9.15 26.86
C TYR A 707 1.28 10.35 27.78
N ALA A 708 0.32 11.25 27.46
CA ALA A 708 -0.06 12.38 28.30
C ALA A 708 -1.13 12.04 29.35
N GLY A 709 -1.52 10.76 29.47
CA GLY A 709 -2.52 10.28 30.43
C GLY A 709 -3.95 10.72 30.14
N GLN A 710 -4.29 10.96 28.87
CA GLN A 710 -5.63 11.35 28.40
C GLN A 710 -6.20 10.36 27.35
N PRO A 711 -6.28 9.05 27.66
CA PRO A 711 -6.65 8.02 26.69
C PRO A 711 -8.05 8.21 26.09
N TRP A 712 -8.98 8.81 26.79
CA TRP A 712 -10.33 9.09 26.28
C TRP A 712 -10.33 9.99 25.05
N LYS A 713 -9.34 10.87 24.89
CA LYS A 713 -9.19 11.72 23.70
C LYS A 713 -8.73 10.89 22.50
N ALA A 714 -7.76 9.99 22.69
CA ALA A 714 -7.33 9.07 21.66
C ALA A 714 -8.50 8.21 21.20
N GLN A 715 -9.23 7.59 22.13
CA GLN A 715 -10.34 6.67 21.85
C GLN A 715 -11.43 7.30 20.97
N SER A 716 -11.89 8.50 21.30
CA SER A 716 -12.91 9.19 20.55
C SER A 716 -12.45 9.61 19.14
N ARG A 717 -11.21 10.12 19.02
CA ARG A 717 -10.65 10.53 17.73
C ARG A 717 -10.37 9.35 16.80
N LEU A 718 -9.85 8.24 17.33
CA LEU A 718 -9.62 7.01 16.54
C LEU A 718 -10.94 6.49 15.94
N ARG A 719 -12.02 6.45 16.75
CA ARG A 719 -13.34 6.05 16.24
C ARG A 719 -13.85 7.00 15.16
N LEU A 720 -13.64 8.31 15.34
CA LEU A 720 -14.02 9.31 14.34
C LEU A 720 -13.25 9.08 13.01
N VAL A 721 -11.94 8.93 13.07
CA VAL A 721 -11.09 8.71 11.89
C VAL A 721 -11.47 7.43 11.17
N MET A 722 -11.56 6.30 11.88
CA MET A 722 -11.93 5.02 11.28
C MET A 722 -13.31 5.05 10.60
N THR A 723 -14.25 5.82 11.16
CA THR A 723 -15.62 5.87 10.63
C THR A 723 -15.76 6.88 9.48
N LYS A 724 -15.02 8.00 9.55
CA LYS A 724 -15.14 9.10 8.58
C LYS A 724 -14.31 8.87 7.33
N LEU A 725 -13.11 8.26 7.47
CA LEU A 725 -12.09 8.28 6.43
C LEU A 725 -11.87 6.92 5.75
N TYR A 726 -12.55 5.86 6.20
CA TYR A 726 -12.36 4.52 5.65
C TYR A 726 -13.71 3.87 5.30
N GLN A 727 -13.83 3.45 4.05
CA GLN A 727 -14.99 2.72 3.52
C GLN A 727 -14.52 1.70 2.47
N ALA A 728 -15.28 0.64 2.25
CA ALA A 728 -14.99 -0.35 1.21
C ALA A 728 -15.55 0.09 -0.16
N THR A 729 -15.30 1.34 -0.57
CA THR A 729 -15.75 1.95 -1.82
C THR A 729 -14.57 2.45 -2.66
N PRO A 730 -14.71 2.69 -3.97
CA PRO A 730 -13.63 3.19 -4.79
C PRO A 730 -12.99 4.50 -4.30
N ASP A 731 -13.74 5.36 -3.64
CA ASP A 731 -13.30 6.61 -3.00
C ASP A 731 -13.07 6.46 -1.48
N GLY A 732 -12.96 5.23 -0.98
CA GLY A 732 -13.05 4.91 0.44
C GLY A 732 -11.72 4.92 1.21
N LEU A 733 -10.69 5.60 0.72
CA LEU A 733 -9.44 5.88 1.44
C LEU A 733 -9.16 7.38 1.45
N CYS A 734 -8.32 7.82 2.37
CA CYS A 734 -7.87 9.19 2.51
C CYS A 734 -6.35 9.23 2.28
N GLY A 735 -5.92 9.95 1.25
CA GLY A 735 -4.51 9.95 0.83
C GLY A 735 -4.10 8.68 0.11
N ASP A 736 -2.83 8.52 -0.15
CA ASP A 736 -2.27 7.32 -0.79
C ASP A 736 -2.36 6.11 0.16
N GLU A 737 -2.43 4.94 -0.43
CA GLU A 737 -2.53 3.70 0.36
C GLU A 737 -1.16 3.22 0.85
N ASP A 738 -0.15 3.44 0.02
CA ASP A 738 1.28 3.26 0.27
C ASP A 738 1.67 1.85 0.75
N THR A 739 1.43 0.92 -0.17
CA THR A 739 1.88 -0.48 -0.07
C THR A 739 1.47 -1.18 1.22
N GLY A 740 0.24 -0.90 1.67
CA GLY A 740 -0.36 -1.52 2.83
C GLY A 740 -0.30 -0.70 4.12
N GLN A 741 0.37 0.45 4.13
CA GLN A 741 0.57 1.21 5.36
C GLN A 741 -0.71 1.85 5.89
N THR A 742 -1.43 2.58 5.05
CA THR A 742 -2.70 3.22 5.43
C THR A 742 -3.75 2.19 5.84
N SER A 743 -3.80 1.07 5.13
CA SER A 743 -4.68 -0.05 5.46
C SER A 743 -4.28 -0.76 6.76
N ALA A 744 -2.99 -1.00 7.00
CA ALA A 744 -2.50 -1.61 8.24
C ALA A 744 -2.76 -0.72 9.47
N TRP A 745 -2.72 0.61 9.30
CA TRP A 745 -3.14 1.54 10.35
C TRP A 745 -4.61 1.29 10.74
N TYR A 746 -5.50 1.16 9.74
CA TYR A 746 -6.91 0.86 10.00
C TYR A 746 -7.10 -0.51 10.67
N VAL A 747 -6.40 -1.54 10.20
CA VAL A 747 -6.48 -2.89 10.77
C VAL A 747 -6.09 -2.87 12.26
N PHE A 748 -4.95 -2.31 12.60
CA PHE A 748 -4.51 -2.18 14.00
C PHE A 748 -5.50 -1.38 14.84
N SER A 749 -5.90 -0.21 14.35
CA SER A 749 -6.83 0.68 15.06
C SER A 749 -8.19 0.02 15.30
N ALA A 750 -8.69 -0.73 14.32
CA ALA A 750 -9.95 -1.49 14.44
C ALA A 750 -9.83 -2.68 15.40
N LEU A 751 -8.66 -3.29 15.52
CA LEU A 751 -8.35 -4.31 16.55
C LEU A 751 -8.21 -3.70 17.95
N GLY A 752 -7.99 -2.39 18.06
CA GLY A 752 -7.96 -1.64 19.31
C GLY A 752 -6.56 -1.40 19.89
N PHE A 753 -5.48 -1.52 19.10
CA PHE A 753 -4.11 -1.18 19.51
C PHE A 753 -3.24 -0.82 18.31
N TYR A 754 -2.10 -0.17 18.54
CA TYR A 754 -1.23 0.34 17.47
C TYR A 754 0.25 0.34 17.90
N PRO A 755 1.20 -0.01 17.01
CA PRO A 755 2.64 0.02 17.28
C PRO A 755 3.21 1.43 17.07
N VAL A 756 3.05 2.32 18.06
CA VAL A 756 3.50 3.73 17.96
C VAL A 756 5.00 3.86 17.66
N CYS A 757 5.81 2.95 18.20
CA CYS A 757 7.27 2.97 18.06
C CYS A 757 7.77 1.57 17.67
N PRO A 758 7.82 1.21 16.38
CA PRO A 758 8.50 0.00 15.94
C PRO A 758 9.97 0.00 16.41
N GLY A 759 10.51 -1.20 16.68
CA GLY A 759 11.78 -1.33 17.41
C GLY A 759 11.63 -1.33 18.95
N ASP A 760 10.45 -0.96 19.46
CA ASP A 760 9.97 -1.27 20.81
C ASP A 760 8.91 -2.39 20.73
N THR A 761 8.76 -3.17 21.79
CA THR A 761 7.84 -4.31 21.86
C THR A 761 6.42 -3.95 22.28
N ASN A 762 6.11 -2.68 22.48
CA ASN A 762 4.82 -2.23 22.99
C ASN A 762 3.85 -1.82 21.88
N TYR A 763 2.57 -2.08 22.13
CA TYR A 763 1.43 -1.60 21.36
C TYR A 763 0.55 -0.74 22.25
N VAL A 764 0.21 0.45 21.82
CA VAL A 764 -0.64 1.38 22.57
C VAL A 764 -2.11 1.05 22.31
N ILE A 765 -2.93 1.02 23.35
CA ILE A 765 -4.34 0.68 23.28
C ILE A 765 -5.14 1.88 22.78
N GLY A 766 -5.93 1.67 21.72
CA GLY A 766 -6.86 2.65 21.17
C GLY A 766 -8.32 2.36 21.59
N SER A 767 -9.21 2.19 20.61
CA SER A 767 -10.61 1.86 20.83
C SER A 767 -11.05 0.78 19.83
N PRO A 768 -11.27 -0.47 20.26
CA PRO A 768 -11.64 -1.57 19.37
C PRO A 768 -12.95 -1.30 18.64
N LEU A 769 -13.00 -1.55 17.33
CA LEU A 769 -14.17 -1.27 16.50
C LEU A 769 -15.22 -2.38 16.57
N PHE A 770 -14.80 -3.64 16.74
CA PHE A 770 -15.63 -4.84 16.70
C PHE A 770 -15.91 -5.39 18.08
N ASP A 771 -17.02 -6.14 18.23
CA ASP A 771 -17.40 -6.75 19.50
C ASP A 771 -16.40 -7.83 19.94
N ARG A 772 -15.82 -8.51 18.92
CA ARG A 772 -14.83 -9.56 19.13
C ARG A 772 -13.83 -9.59 17.98
N ALA A 773 -12.57 -9.76 18.29
CA ALA A 773 -11.54 -10.13 17.33
C ALA A 773 -10.76 -11.34 17.84
N THR A 774 -10.45 -12.28 16.95
CA THR A 774 -9.62 -13.46 17.25
C THR A 774 -8.40 -13.43 16.34
N LEU A 775 -7.22 -13.27 16.93
CA LEU A 775 -5.97 -13.24 16.19
C LEU A 775 -5.24 -14.59 16.36
N LYS A 776 -4.83 -15.19 15.25
CA LYS A 776 -3.87 -16.29 15.25
C LYS A 776 -2.47 -15.71 15.35
N VAL A 777 -1.79 -15.97 16.44
CA VAL A 777 -0.46 -15.44 16.73
C VAL A 777 0.55 -16.58 16.87
N GLY A 778 1.82 -16.24 17.00
CA GLY A 778 2.93 -17.19 16.96
C GLY A 778 2.70 -18.54 17.62
N GLN A 779 3.22 -19.61 17.02
CA GLN A 779 3.13 -21.00 17.47
C GLN A 779 1.70 -21.57 17.54
N GLY A 780 0.76 -21.06 16.71
CA GLY A 780 -0.62 -21.54 16.67
C GLY A 780 -1.48 -21.11 17.86
N LYS A 781 -1.01 -20.19 18.70
CA LYS A 781 -1.77 -19.58 19.78
C LYS A 781 -2.81 -18.61 19.24
N GLN A 782 -3.78 -18.26 20.07
CA GLN A 782 -4.77 -17.26 19.76
C GLN A 782 -4.88 -16.25 20.90
N VAL A 783 -5.05 -15.00 20.54
CA VAL A 783 -5.51 -13.96 21.46
C VAL A 783 -6.89 -13.53 21.02
N VAL A 784 -7.79 -13.44 21.99
CA VAL A 784 -9.17 -13.00 21.78
C VAL A 784 -9.35 -11.64 22.41
N ILE A 785 -9.76 -10.67 21.62
CA ILE A 785 -10.10 -9.33 22.07
C ILE A 785 -11.63 -9.23 22.11
N ILE A 786 -12.18 -8.84 23.24
CA ILE A 786 -13.63 -8.70 23.44
C ILE A 786 -13.92 -7.28 23.90
N ALA A 787 -14.81 -6.60 23.19
CA ALA A 787 -15.29 -5.28 23.56
C ALA A 787 -16.78 -5.38 23.97
N LYS A 788 -17.04 -5.52 25.27
CA LYS A 788 -18.39 -5.59 25.81
C LYS A 788 -19.06 -4.22 25.77
N ASN A 789 -20.36 -4.20 25.48
CA ASN A 789 -21.15 -2.99 25.31
C ASN A 789 -20.60 -2.06 24.20
N ASN A 790 -19.95 -2.63 23.18
CA ASN A 790 -19.41 -1.89 22.06
C ASN A 790 -20.53 -1.32 21.17
N GLY A 791 -20.20 -0.33 20.37
CA GLY A 791 -21.11 0.28 19.40
C GLY A 791 -20.67 1.69 19.01
N PRO A 792 -21.34 2.31 18.02
CA PRO A 792 -20.98 3.64 17.52
C PRO A 792 -20.98 4.73 18.60
N GLN A 793 -21.82 4.59 19.64
CA GLN A 793 -21.95 5.55 20.74
C GLN A 793 -21.08 5.18 21.96
N HIS A 794 -20.29 4.11 21.89
CA HIS A 794 -19.48 3.62 23.00
C HIS A 794 -17.99 3.55 22.64
N PRO A 795 -17.34 4.67 22.34
CA PRO A 795 -15.93 4.67 21.94
C PRO A 795 -14.97 4.55 23.13
N TYR A 796 -15.42 4.76 24.36
CA TYR A 796 -14.55 4.88 25.54
C TYR A 796 -14.39 3.55 26.27
N ILE A 797 -13.18 3.27 26.73
CA ILE A 797 -12.89 2.13 27.59
C ILE A 797 -13.03 2.56 29.06
N ARG A 798 -13.92 1.89 29.80
CA ARG A 798 -14.12 2.11 31.23
C ARG A 798 -13.24 1.22 32.09
N ALA A 799 -12.95 0.02 31.63
CA ALA A 799 -12.13 -0.95 32.33
C ALA A 799 -11.60 -1.99 31.35
N ALA A 800 -10.47 -2.61 31.69
CA ALA A 800 -9.91 -3.72 30.92
C ALA A 800 -9.46 -4.86 31.82
N THR A 801 -9.51 -6.09 31.29
CA THR A 801 -8.87 -7.27 31.90
C THR A 801 -8.00 -7.97 30.88
N LEU A 802 -6.86 -8.46 31.32
CA LEU A 802 -5.97 -9.32 30.54
C LEU A 802 -5.90 -10.67 31.24
N ASN A 803 -6.33 -11.73 30.56
CA ASN A 803 -6.40 -13.09 31.12
C ASN A 803 -7.11 -13.15 32.48
N GLY A 804 -8.26 -12.47 32.59
CA GLY A 804 -9.08 -12.39 33.79
C GLY A 804 -8.57 -11.47 34.90
N SER A 805 -7.37 -10.90 34.78
CA SER A 805 -6.81 -9.94 35.73
C SER A 805 -7.06 -8.51 35.30
N ALA A 806 -7.49 -7.64 36.23
CA ALA A 806 -7.72 -6.22 35.93
C ALA A 806 -6.42 -5.57 35.41
N SER A 807 -6.54 -4.75 34.36
CA SER A 807 -5.44 -4.02 33.75
C SER A 807 -5.75 -2.53 33.68
N ASN A 808 -4.83 -1.74 34.23
CA ASN A 808 -4.82 -0.28 34.12
C ASN A 808 -3.70 0.23 33.20
N LYS A 809 -3.10 -0.66 32.40
CA LYS A 809 -2.11 -0.27 31.40
C LYS A 809 -2.79 0.14 30.09
N ILE A 810 -2.37 1.27 29.53
CA ILE A 810 -2.83 1.71 28.20
C ILE A 810 -1.98 1.13 27.08
N TYR A 811 -1.23 0.09 27.36
CA TYR A 811 -0.39 -0.59 26.36
C TYR A 811 -0.29 -2.09 26.65
N LEU A 812 0.05 -2.84 25.62
CA LEU A 812 0.32 -4.27 25.63
C LEU A 812 1.74 -4.53 25.13
N ASN A 813 2.42 -5.50 25.72
CA ASN A 813 3.69 -5.96 25.18
C ASN A 813 3.45 -7.07 24.12
N HIS A 814 4.33 -7.15 23.12
CA HIS A 814 4.26 -8.15 22.05
C HIS A 814 4.14 -9.59 22.60
N GLN A 815 4.89 -9.91 23.66
CA GLN A 815 4.84 -11.24 24.28
C GLN A 815 3.50 -11.52 24.97
N GLN A 816 2.81 -10.50 25.50
CA GLN A 816 1.48 -10.66 26.08
C GLN A 816 0.45 -11.02 25.01
N ILE A 817 0.57 -10.43 23.81
CA ILE A 817 -0.30 -10.75 22.68
C ILE A 817 0.05 -12.12 22.11
N THR A 818 1.31 -12.37 21.78
CA THR A 818 1.75 -13.64 21.15
C THR A 818 1.75 -14.83 22.15
N GLY A 819 1.66 -14.54 23.43
CA GLY A 819 1.44 -15.52 24.49
C GLY A 819 0.05 -16.19 24.41
N GLY A 820 -0.89 -15.56 23.70
CA GLY A 820 -2.28 -15.96 23.63
C GLY A 820 -3.06 -15.58 24.88
N GLY A 821 -4.36 -15.80 24.84
CA GLY A 821 -5.26 -15.51 25.97
C GLY A 821 -6.39 -14.57 25.60
N GLU A 822 -6.88 -13.81 26.57
CA GLU A 822 -8.07 -12.97 26.41
C GLU A 822 -7.81 -11.54 26.92
N LEU A 823 -8.16 -10.55 26.09
CA LEU A 823 -8.20 -9.13 26.42
C LEU A 823 -9.65 -8.67 26.37
N VAL A 824 -10.21 -8.23 27.49
CA VAL A 824 -11.59 -7.78 27.56
C VAL A 824 -11.63 -6.30 27.92
N PHE A 825 -12.37 -5.54 27.10
CA PHE A 825 -12.70 -4.14 27.36
C PHE A 825 -14.17 -4.00 27.73
N GLU A 826 -14.45 -3.18 28.73
CA GLU A 826 -15.80 -2.70 29.06
C GLU A 826 -15.97 -1.32 28.43
N MET A 827 -16.78 -1.24 27.37
CA MET A 827 -16.98 -0.01 26.62
C MET A 827 -18.06 0.87 27.22
N SER A 828 -17.98 2.19 26.98
CA SER A 828 -18.85 3.22 27.56
C SER A 828 -19.15 4.33 26.56
N SER A 829 -20.34 4.94 26.70
CA SER A 829 -20.72 6.15 25.97
C SER A 829 -20.17 7.44 26.58
N THR A 830 -19.62 7.38 27.78
CA THR A 830 -19.04 8.54 28.48
C THR A 830 -17.56 8.32 28.74
N PRO A 831 -16.73 9.38 28.64
CA PRO A 831 -15.30 9.30 28.94
C PRO A 831 -15.05 8.80 30.37
N GLU A 832 -14.06 7.90 30.51
CA GLU A 832 -13.54 7.50 31.83
C GLU A 832 -12.20 8.19 32.06
N TYR A 833 -12.21 9.14 32.99
CA TYR A 833 -11.03 10.00 33.23
C TYR A 833 -9.99 9.36 34.16
N LYS A 834 -10.32 8.26 34.83
CA LYS A 834 -9.44 7.62 35.81
C LYS A 834 -8.77 6.37 35.30
N TRP A 835 -9.41 5.64 34.37
CA TRP A 835 -8.83 4.42 33.82
C TRP A 835 -7.59 4.77 32.99
N ALA A 836 -6.49 4.12 33.30
CA ALA A 836 -5.21 4.19 32.61
C ALA A 836 -4.62 5.61 32.44
N SER A 837 -5.03 6.59 33.25
CA SER A 837 -4.53 7.97 33.18
C SER A 837 -3.26 8.24 34.03
N GLY A 838 -2.98 7.37 34.99
CA GLY A 838 -1.81 7.52 35.89
C GLY A 838 -0.46 7.31 35.19
N PRO A 839 0.64 7.91 35.69
CA PRO A 839 1.96 7.77 35.09
C PRO A 839 2.42 6.31 34.91
N GLU A 840 2.08 5.45 35.88
CA GLU A 840 2.41 4.02 35.88
C GLU A 840 1.65 3.21 34.83
N SER A 841 0.57 3.77 34.28
CA SER A 841 -0.28 3.13 33.28
C SER A 841 0.14 3.43 31.84
N ARG A 842 0.95 4.45 31.65
CA ARG A 842 1.35 4.98 30.33
C ARG A 842 2.36 4.09 29.63
N PRO A 843 2.44 4.14 28.30
CA PRO A 843 3.50 3.45 27.57
C PRO A 843 4.87 3.99 28.03
N PRO A 844 5.85 3.14 28.23
CA PRO A 844 7.21 3.59 28.50
C PRO A 844 7.79 4.21 27.22
N GLY A 845 8.59 5.25 27.33
CA GLY A 845 9.40 5.72 26.21
C GLY A 845 10.48 4.70 25.87
N GLY A 846 10.74 4.48 24.59
CA GLY A 846 11.73 3.51 24.12
C GLY A 846 13.14 3.79 24.65
N MET A 847 13.49 5.06 24.92
CA MET A 847 14.79 5.48 25.48
C MET A 847 14.95 5.16 26.97
N GLY A 848 13.87 4.88 27.69
CA GLY A 848 13.86 4.68 29.14
C GLY A 848 14.20 3.27 29.64
N ARG A 849 14.70 2.36 28.80
CA ARG A 849 15.03 0.97 29.18
C ARG A 849 16.51 0.67 29.14
#